data_60417080f70aa2723ad7be326475ce0c
#
_entry.id   60417080f70aa2723ad7be326475ce0c
#
_cell.length_a   1.000
_cell.length_b   1.000
_cell.length_c   1.000
_cell.angle_alpha   90.00
_cell.angle_beta   90.00
_cell.angle_gamma   90.00
#
_symmetry.space_group_name_H-M   'P 1'
#
loop_
_entity.id
_entity.type
_entity.pdbx_description
1 polymer ?
#
loop_
_entity_poly.entity_id
_entity_poly.type
_entity_poly.pdbx_seq_one_letter_code
_entity_poly.pdbx_strand_id
1 'polypeptide(L)'
;IAISVRSHKLLKQLLTENHKLEEIMQGASNEIEALEGVRNWIMSILENSAEALKFHKSEHEGRKIFESLKWRDYAAIRLLDYIDSAGREFEDLNLRGEVAINNPIKMIWLAVRNGVGGAKPFFFEDMIHLFRQLSGELERKLPDKDQMEEWMARWPSGLDPHIMQLREENKKRILNIIIDRIDKGEVSSRSFKFKPDMSRANKYSTALKWWDTNHFHLNFAIRSPDLLNEMLDFSLDPDTMKNLKRAEKAGIPFFINPYYLSLLHVRVPYFAIGADLAIRDYVIYSKQLIDEFGSIVAWEKEDKVEPGKPNAAGWLLPTHNNVHRRYPEVAILIPDTVGRACGGLCQSCQRMYDFQSGHLNFNLNKLQPKETWPEKLKRLMDYFESDSQLRDILITGGDALMSSDKSLEEVLEAIYQMAARKIEANKSRKDGEKYAELVRVRLGTRLPVYIPQRITDELTLILAEFKLKASKIGVKQFLVQTHFESAMEVTPEAREGILKLISAGWTVTNQHVLTTASSRRGHTAKLRQVLNEIGVLGYYTFSIKGYMENQHNFATNARAVQEQIEEKAFGVLPEKHHSRIRRFPLEAEKMVENIEELLQSADLPFLSTDRNILNLPGVGKSLSFRVIGITRYGRRILEFEHDSTRSHSPVINKMGKVVIIESKSISEYLKHLEEMGENVSEYESIWGYSLGETEPRMPIYEYPEYDFKVTEKITNLEV
;
A
#
# COMPACT_ATOMS: atom_id res chain seq x y z
N ILE A 1 -30.97 16.50 -16.06
CA ILE A 1 -31.23 15.11 -15.71
C ILE A 1 -32.04 15.09 -14.43
N ALA A 2 -33.21 14.43 -14.42
CA ALA A 2 -34.05 14.26 -13.23
C ALA A 2 -33.32 13.40 -12.17
N ILE A 3 -33.59 13.66 -10.90
CA ILE A 3 -33.10 12.82 -9.80
C ILE A 3 -34.01 11.61 -9.59
N SER A 4 -33.46 10.53 -9.02
CA SER A 4 -34.23 9.30 -8.76
C SER A 4 -35.18 9.43 -7.57
N VAL A 5 -36.16 8.53 -7.46
CA VAL A 5 -37.08 8.45 -6.30
C VAL A 5 -36.30 8.33 -4.98
N ARG A 6 -35.24 7.51 -4.95
CA ARG A 6 -34.38 7.39 -3.76
C ARG A 6 -33.66 8.71 -3.46
N SER A 7 -33.14 9.40 -4.48
CA SER A 7 -32.51 10.71 -4.31
C SER A 7 -33.51 11.74 -3.76
N HIS A 8 -34.77 11.72 -4.20
CA HIS A 8 -35.82 12.60 -3.63
C HIS A 8 -36.11 12.33 -2.15
N LYS A 9 -36.13 11.06 -1.75
CA LYS A 9 -36.31 10.72 -0.31
C LYS A 9 -35.16 11.25 0.54
N LEU A 10 -33.91 11.07 0.07
CA LEU A 10 -32.71 11.54 0.77
C LEU A 10 -32.63 13.08 0.76
N LEU A 11 -32.99 13.75 -0.33
CA LEU A 11 -33.10 15.20 -0.36
C LEU A 11 -34.13 15.73 0.66
N LYS A 12 -35.31 15.12 0.73
CA LYS A 12 -36.31 15.46 1.74
C LYS A 12 -35.78 15.30 3.16
N GLN A 13 -35.09 14.22 3.42
CA GLN A 13 -34.42 13.97 4.71
C GLN A 13 -33.39 15.07 5.02
N LEU A 14 -32.49 15.37 4.07
CA LEU A 14 -31.48 16.43 4.21
C LEU A 14 -32.11 17.77 4.61
N LEU A 15 -33.20 18.18 3.94
CA LEU A 15 -33.88 19.44 4.20
C LEU A 15 -34.65 19.43 5.53
N THR A 16 -35.30 18.31 5.87
CA THR A 16 -36.01 18.17 7.15
C THR A 16 -35.07 18.25 8.35
N GLU A 17 -33.87 17.68 8.23
CA GLU A 17 -32.83 17.75 9.28
C GLU A 17 -32.13 19.14 9.28
N ASN A 18 -32.25 19.95 8.21
CA ASN A 18 -31.52 21.21 8.06
C ASN A 18 -32.42 22.34 7.53
N HIS A 19 -33.30 22.86 8.40
CA HIS A 19 -34.24 23.94 8.03
C HIS A 19 -33.56 25.21 7.45
N LYS A 20 -32.35 25.54 7.95
CA LYS A 20 -31.61 26.69 7.43
C LYS A 20 -31.17 26.49 5.98
N LEU A 21 -30.74 25.26 5.65
CA LEU A 21 -30.41 24.90 4.25
C LEU A 21 -31.67 24.96 3.38
N GLU A 22 -32.79 24.45 3.86
CA GLU A 22 -34.08 24.51 3.14
C GLU A 22 -34.48 25.95 2.84
N GLU A 23 -34.45 26.84 3.84
CA GLU A 23 -34.76 28.28 3.71
C GLU A 23 -33.88 28.93 2.62
N ILE A 24 -32.56 28.68 2.66
CA ILE A 24 -31.64 29.24 1.66
C ILE A 24 -31.95 28.71 0.26
N MET A 25 -32.17 27.39 0.10
CA MET A 25 -32.43 26.79 -1.22
C MET A 25 -33.76 27.22 -1.82
N GLN A 26 -34.81 27.39 -1.01
CA GLN A 26 -36.10 27.85 -1.46
C GLN A 26 -36.13 29.37 -1.73
N GLY A 27 -35.38 30.14 -0.96
CA GLY A 27 -35.31 31.60 -1.09
C GLY A 27 -34.48 32.10 -2.28
N ALA A 28 -33.48 31.33 -2.71
CA ALA A 28 -32.58 31.73 -3.77
C ALA A 28 -33.23 31.68 -5.16
N SER A 29 -33.16 32.79 -5.90
CA SER A 29 -33.69 32.89 -7.25
C SER A 29 -32.80 32.23 -8.32
N ASN A 30 -31.53 32.10 -8.04
CA ASN A 30 -30.51 31.51 -8.91
C ASN A 30 -29.43 30.80 -8.11
N GLU A 31 -28.53 30.08 -8.81
CA GLU A 31 -27.46 29.28 -8.19
C GLU A 31 -26.44 30.12 -7.42
N ILE A 32 -26.20 31.37 -7.84
CA ILE A 32 -25.23 32.27 -7.19
C ILE A 32 -25.77 32.69 -5.82
N GLU A 33 -27.03 33.09 -5.75
CA GLU A 33 -27.68 33.43 -4.48
C GLU A 33 -27.74 32.25 -3.51
N ALA A 34 -27.96 31.01 -4.01
CA ALA A 34 -27.91 29.82 -3.19
C ALA A 34 -26.49 29.58 -2.64
N LEU A 35 -25.47 29.74 -3.47
CA LEU A 35 -24.08 29.60 -3.10
C LEU A 35 -23.66 30.63 -2.04
N GLU A 36 -23.98 31.92 -2.26
CA GLU A 36 -23.68 32.98 -1.31
C GLU A 36 -24.45 32.83 0.00
N GLY A 37 -25.70 32.40 -0.05
CA GLY A 37 -26.48 32.11 1.14
C GLY A 37 -25.87 31.04 2.01
N VAL A 38 -25.41 29.94 1.41
CA VAL A 38 -24.70 28.86 2.16
C VAL A 38 -23.36 29.37 2.68
N ARG A 39 -22.59 30.11 1.85
CA ARG A 39 -21.31 30.69 2.27
C ARG A 39 -21.46 31.56 3.51
N ASN A 40 -22.41 32.49 3.49
CA ASN A 40 -22.63 33.41 4.61
C ASN A 40 -23.06 32.67 5.87
N TRP A 41 -23.89 31.65 5.74
CA TRP A 41 -24.27 30.78 6.87
C TRP A 41 -23.06 30.06 7.46
N ILE A 42 -22.24 29.41 6.63
CA ILE A 42 -21.06 28.68 7.11
C ILE A 42 -20.01 29.62 7.71
N MET A 43 -19.78 30.79 7.09
CA MET A 43 -18.88 31.81 7.63
C MET A 43 -19.32 32.27 9.02
N SER A 44 -20.62 32.48 9.25
CA SER A 44 -21.13 32.82 10.59
C SER A 44 -20.88 31.74 11.65
N ILE A 45 -20.78 30.49 11.22
CA ILE A 45 -20.37 29.36 12.11
C ILE A 45 -18.88 29.45 12.42
N LEU A 46 -18.04 29.70 11.41
CA LEU A 46 -16.58 29.77 11.55
C LEU A 46 -16.09 30.99 12.34
N GLU A 47 -16.84 32.08 12.34
CA GLU A 47 -16.53 33.26 13.18
C GLU A 47 -16.39 32.92 14.66
N ASN A 48 -16.99 31.82 15.08
CA ASN A 48 -16.84 31.27 16.46
C ASN A 48 -15.62 30.36 16.63
N SER A 49 -14.82 30.11 15.59
CA SER A 49 -13.62 29.26 15.61
C SER A 49 -12.47 29.92 14.87
N ALA A 50 -11.64 30.67 15.59
CA ALA A 50 -10.49 31.36 15.00
C ALA A 50 -9.50 30.38 14.34
N GLU A 51 -9.32 29.19 14.90
CA GLU A 51 -8.41 28.18 14.38
C GLU A 51 -8.95 27.58 13.06
N ALA A 52 -10.24 27.31 12.98
CA ALA A 52 -10.85 26.83 11.74
C ALA A 52 -10.76 27.88 10.61
N LEU A 53 -10.92 29.14 10.92
CA LEU A 53 -10.79 30.24 9.97
C LEU A 53 -9.35 30.38 9.47
N LYS A 54 -8.35 30.30 10.35
CA LYS A 54 -6.93 30.28 9.99
C LYS A 54 -6.60 29.08 9.11
N PHE A 55 -7.10 27.91 9.46
CA PHE A 55 -6.91 26.70 8.66
C PHE A 55 -7.49 26.87 7.24
N HIS A 56 -8.72 27.33 7.14
CA HIS A 56 -9.39 27.54 5.85
C HIS A 56 -8.60 28.51 4.95
N LYS A 57 -8.08 29.62 5.52
CA LYS A 57 -7.28 30.61 4.82
C LYS A 57 -5.84 30.19 4.56
N SER A 58 -5.43 29.01 5.00
CA SER A 58 -4.02 28.54 4.95
C SER A 58 -3.04 29.48 5.68
N GLU A 59 -3.49 30.19 6.72
CA GLU A 59 -2.71 31.09 7.55
C GLU A 59 -2.14 30.43 8.81
N HIS A 60 -2.13 29.08 8.85
CA HIS A 60 -1.63 28.29 9.97
C HIS A 60 -0.18 27.86 9.75
N GLU A 61 0.57 27.76 10.84
CA GLU A 61 1.91 27.17 10.86
C GLU A 61 1.88 25.80 11.56
N GLY A 62 2.31 24.77 10.82
CA GLY A 62 2.54 23.43 11.36
C GLY A 62 1.28 22.63 11.71
N ARG A 63 1.52 21.47 12.35
CA ARG A 63 0.51 20.42 12.59
C ARG A 63 -0.41 20.66 13.76
N LYS A 64 -0.01 21.47 14.73
CA LYS A 64 -0.76 21.68 15.98
C LYS A 64 -2.20 22.15 15.76
N ILE A 65 -2.47 22.75 14.61
CA ILE A 65 -3.81 23.23 14.29
C ILE A 65 -4.83 22.08 14.19
N PHE A 66 -4.43 20.90 13.69
CA PHE A 66 -5.33 19.75 13.62
C PHE A 66 -5.82 19.27 14.99
N GLU A 67 -4.99 19.44 16.03
CA GLU A 67 -5.36 19.08 17.41
C GLU A 67 -6.42 20.02 17.99
N SER A 68 -6.47 21.26 17.51
CA SER A 68 -7.41 22.28 17.98
C SER A 68 -8.74 22.30 17.21
N LEU A 69 -8.81 21.71 16.01
CA LEU A 69 -10.02 21.67 15.20
C LEU A 69 -11.07 20.71 15.79
N LYS A 70 -12.28 21.21 15.96
CA LYS A 70 -13.43 20.40 16.37
C LYS A 70 -14.05 19.68 15.18
N TRP A 71 -14.81 18.65 15.45
CA TRP A 71 -15.49 17.86 14.42
C TRP A 71 -16.40 18.70 13.51
N ARG A 72 -17.07 19.68 14.10
CA ARG A 72 -17.87 20.68 13.38
C ARG A 72 -17.03 21.58 12.46
N ASP A 73 -15.80 21.90 12.87
CA ASP A 73 -14.89 22.73 12.06
C ASP A 73 -14.49 22.02 10.76
N TYR A 74 -14.27 20.71 10.81
CA TYR A 74 -14.03 19.89 9.61
C TYR A 74 -15.16 20.01 8.59
N ALA A 75 -16.43 19.97 9.06
CA ALA A 75 -17.58 20.10 8.19
C ALA A 75 -17.70 21.50 7.57
N ALA A 76 -17.46 22.53 8.38
CA ALA A 76 -17.51 23.92 7.89
C ALA A 76 -16.41 24.22 6.89
N ILE A 77 -15.17 23.78 7.14
CA ILE A 77 -14.05 23.91 6.21
C ILE A 77 -14.37 23.19 4.90
N ARG A 78 -14.86 21.96 4.96
CA ARG A 78 -15.21 21.18 3.78
C ARG A 78 -16.30 21.86 2.93
N LEU A 79 -17.33 22.42 3.56
CA LEU A 79 -18.38 23.16 2.84
C LEU A 79 -17.83 24.42 2.15
N LEU A 80 -16.94 25.15 2.82
CA LEU A 80 -16.30 26.33 2.20
C LEU A 80 -15.39 25.92 1.04
N ASP A 81 -14.62 24.83 1.17
CA ASP A 81 -13.81 24.31 0.08
C ASP A 81 -14.66 23.90 -1.13
N TYR A 82 -15.85 23.34 -0.89
CA TYR A 82 -16.81 23.03 -1.95
C TYR A 82 -17.32 24.28 -2.65
N ILE A 83 -17.58 25.35 -1.90
CA ILE A 83 -18.06 26.62 -2.42
C ILE A 83 -16.93 27.34 -3.18
N ASP A 84 -15.71 27.35 -2.65
CA ASP A 84 -14.55 27.98 -3.28
C ASP A 84 -14.14 27.28 -4.58
N SER A 85 -14.45 25.99 -4.68
CA SER A 85 -14.19 25.16 -5.86
C SER A 85 -15.42 25.00 -6.76
N ALA A 86 -16.52 25.73 -6.51
CA ALA A 86 -17.77 25.58 -7.25
C ALA A 86 -17.57 25.87 -8.74
N GLY A 87 -18.05 25.00 -9.60
CA GLY A 87 -17.94 25.11 -11.05
C GLY A 87 -16.57 24.72 -11.63
N ARG A 88 -15.58 24.43 -10.80
CA ARG A 88 -14.26 23.98 -11.30
C ARG A 88 -14.33 22.57 -11.84
N GLU A 89 -13.62 22.36 -12.93
CA GLU A 89 -13.31 21.05 -13.48
C GLU A 89 -12.02 20.54 -12.87
N PHE A 90 -12.06 19.28 -12.41
CA PHE A 90 -10.90 18.58 -11.87
C PHE A 90 -10.60 17.38 -12.74
N GLU A 91 -9.39 17.31 -13.22
CA GLU A 91 -8.86 16.14 -13.89
C GLU A 91 -8.22 15.21 -12.87
N ASP A 92 -8.64 13.95 -12.87
CA ASP A 92 -8.06 12.93 -12.01
C ASP A 92 -6.68 12.52 -12.54
N LEU A 93 -5.71 12.35 -11.65
CA LEU A 93 -4.40 11.76 -11.99
C LEU A 93 -4.47 10.25 -12.24
N ASN A 94 -5.65 9.72 -12.53
CA ASN A 94 -5.72 8.39 -13.09
C ASN A 94 -5.23 8.41 -14.55
N LEU A 95 -4.89 7.25 -15.06
CA LEU A 95 -4.29 7.11 -16.38
C LEU A 95 -5.30 7.25 -17.53
N ARG A 96 -6.58 7.45 -17.22
CA ARG A 96 -7.65 7.70 -18.18
C ARG A 96 -8.01 9.18 -18.34
N GLY A 97 -7.49 10.06 -17.47
CA GLY A 97 -7.82 11.47 -17.49
C GLY A 97 -9.31 11.72 -17.16
N GLU A 98 -9.84 11.08 -16.11
CA GLU A 98 -11.22 11.33 -15.68
C GLU A 98 -11.39 12.78 -15.24
N VAL A 99 -12.43 13.46 -15.75
CA VAL A 99 -12.74 14.83 -15.40
C VAL A 99 -14.07 14.87 -14.63
N ALA A 100 -14.11 15.61 -13.53
CA ALA A 100 -15.31 15.85 -12.75
C ALA A 100 -15.50 17.33 -12.45
N ILE A 101 -16.75 17.78 -12.49
CA ILE A 101 -17.14 19.14 -12.11
C ILE A 101 -17.63 19.12 -10.66
N ASN A 102 -17.05 19.97 -9.82
CA ASN A 102 -17.53 20.16 -8.45
C ASN A 102 -18.62 21.23 -8.42
N ASN A 103 -19.87 20.87 -8.08
CA ASN A 103 -20.94 21.83 -7.96
C ASN A 103 -22.06 21.37 -6.99
N PRO A 104 -21.72 21.00 -5.75
CA PRO A 104 -22.68 20.34 -4.84
C PRO A 104 -23.85 21.25 -4.47
N ILE A 105 -23.60 22.54 -4.21
CA ILE A 105 -24.67 23.48 -3.81
C ILE A 105 -25.66 23.71 -4.98
N LYS A 106 -25.16 23.87 -6.19
CA LYS A 106 -26.00 23.92 -7.38
C LYS A 106 -26.83 22.66 -7.58
N MET A 107 -26.23 21.49 -7.36
CA MET A 107 -26.96 20.21 -7.49
C MET A 107 -28.10 20.12 -6.46
N ILE A 108 -27.88 20.55 -5.22
CA ILE A 108 -28.94 20.59 -4.20
C ILE A 108 -30.02 21.60 -4.59
N TRP A 109 -29.63 22.82 -4.99
CA TRP A 109 -30.57 23.86 -5.39
C TRP A 109 -31.46 23.45 -6.57
N LEU A 110 -30.87 22.86 -7.64
CA LEU A 110 -31.61 22.35 -8.78
C LEU A 110 -32.56 21.20 -8.39
N ALA A 111 -32.12 20.33 -7.45
CA ALA A 111 -32.95 19.25 -6.96
C ALA A 111 -34.16 19.78 -6.17
N VAL A 112 -33.98 20.82 -5.33
CA VAL A 112 -35.04 21.44 -4.56
C VAL A 112 -36.05 22.19 -5.47
N ARG A 113 -35.55 22.96 -6.42
CA ARG A 113 -36.39 23.82 -7.27
C ARG A 113 -37.11 23.03 -8.36
N ASN A 114 -36.47 22.09 -8.99
CA ASN A 114 -36.94 21.48 -10.25
C ASN A 114 -36.90 19.94 -10.26
N GLY A 115 -36.44 19.29 -9.21
CA GLY A 115 -36.25 17.84 -9.18
C GLY A 115 -35.18 17.35 -10.17
N VAL A 116 -34.24 18.20 -10.53
CA VAL A 116 -33.16 17.90 -11.51
C VAL A 116 -31.78 18.16 -10.91
N GLY A 117 -30.72 18.09 -11.71
CA GLY A 117 -29.32 18.26 -11.25
C GLY A 117 -28.55 16.96 -11.32
N GLY A 118 -29.22 15.82 -11.46
CA GLY A 118 -28.57 14.52 -11.74
C GLY A 118 -27.83 13.89 -10.59
N ALA A 119 -27.90 14.47 -9.38
CA ALA A 119 -27.26 13.93 -8.19
C ALA A 119 -27.85 12.57 -7.82
N LYS A 120 -26.96 11.63 -7.52
CA LYS A 120 -27.31 10.23 -7.21
C LYS A 120 -27.53 10.03 -5.69
N PRO A 121 -28.13 8.94 -5.24
CA PRO A 121 -28.37 8.70 -3.82
C PRO A 121 -27.13 8.85 -2.94
N PHE A 122 -25.99 8.32 -3.34
CA PHE A 122 -24.74 8.39 -2.57
C PHE A 122 -24.22 9.82 -2.36
N PHE A 123 -24.51 10.74 -3.29
CA PHE A 123 -24.25 12.15 -3.08
C PHE A 123 -25.08 12.71 -1.90
N PHE A 124 -26.37 12.44 -1.86
CA PHE A 124 -27.24 12.93 -0.78
C PHE A 124 -26.91 12.27 0.56
N GLU A 125 -26.52 11.00 0.57
CA GLU A 125 -26.06 10.31 1.78
C GLU A 125 -24.83 11.02 2.37
N ASP A 126 -23.86 11.36 1.55
CA ASP A 126 -22.67 12.11 2.00
C ASP A 126 -23.05 13.52 2.51
N MET A 127 -23.95 14.21 1.84
CA MET A 127 -24.43 15.52 2.27
C MET A 127 -25.19 15.46 3.60
N ILE A 128 -26.05 14.45 3.83
CA ILE A 128 -26.75 14.26 5.10
C ILE A 128 -25.75 14.14 6.25
N HIS A 129 -24.76 13.28 6.11
CA HIS A 129 -23.73 13.12 7.14
C HIS A 129 -22.86 14.37 7.33
N LEU A 130 -22.54 15.09 6.26
CA LEU A 130 -21.82 16.35 6.34
C LEU A 130 -22.59 17.41 7.14
N PHE A 131 -23.89 17.57 6.90
CA PHE A 131 -24.70 18.53 7.63
C PHE A 131 -25.01 18.07 9.07
N ARG A 132 -25.12 16.77 9.35
CA ARG A 132 -25.17 16.24 10.72
C ARG A 132 -23.87 16.52 11.49
N GLN A 133 -22.74 16.44 10.84
CA GLN A 133 -21.46 16.83 11.43
C GLN A 133 -21.43 18.35 11.71
N LEU A 134 -21.93 19.16 10.79
CA LEU A 134 -22.02 20.62 10.97
C LEU A 134 -22.94 21.02 12.14
N SER A 135 -24.07 20.33 12.30
CA SER A 135 -25.01 20.56 13.42
C SER A 135 -24.51 20.04 14.76
N GLY A 136 -23.55 19.12 14.76
CA GLY A 136 -23.04 18.44 15.96
C GLY A 136 -23.79 17.15 16.29
N GLU A 137 -24.69 16.66 15.43
CA GLU A 137 -25.32 15.35 15.58
C GLU A 137 -24.37 14.20 15.30
N LEU A 138 -23.45 14.39 14.35
CA LEU A 138 -22.36 13.47 14.08
C LEU A 138 -21.09 13.98 14.75
N GLU A 139 -20.67 13.29 15.80
CA GLU A 139 -19.44 13.58 16.52
C GLU A 139 -18.43 12.44 16.37
N ARG A 140 -17.14 12.77 16.52
CA ARG A 140 -16.08 11.78 16.54
C ARG A 140 -16.11 11.00 17.85
N LYS A 141 -16.34 9.70 17.73
CA LYS A 141 -16.25 8.76 18.86
C LYS A 141 -14.94 7.96 18.72
N LEU A 142 -14.04 8.13 19.67
CA LEU A 142 -12.83 7.32 19.75
C LEU A 142 -13.14 6.02 20.47
N PRO A 143 -12.65 4.87 19.97
CA PRO A 143 -12.78 3.61 20.69
C PRO A 143 -11.95 3.64 21.98
N ASP A 144 -12.38 2.89 22.97
CA ASP A 144 -11.57 2.62 24.15
C ASP A 144 -10.67 1.39 23.94
N LYS A 145 -9.84 1.07 24.94
CA LYS A 145 -8.91 -0.05 24.88
C LYS A 145 -9.62 -1.38 24.73
N ASP A 146 -10.72 -1.59 25.46
CA ASP A 146 -11.47 -2.86 25.44
C ASP A 146 -12.09 -3.10 24.07
N GLN A 147 -12.65 -2.06 23.45
CA GLN A 147 -13.19 -2.14 22.10
C GLN A 147 -12.10 -2.44 21.06
N MET A 148 -10.93 -1.84 21.20
CA MET A 148 -9.80 -2.11 20.32
C MET A 148 -9.32 -3.56 20.45
N GLU A 149 -9.22 -4.06 21.67
CA GLU A 149 -8.85 -5.47 21.95
C GLU A 149 -9.89 -6.43 21.39
N GLU A 150 -11.19 -6.12 21.53
CA GLU A 150 -12.28 -6.90 20.90
C GLU A 150 -12.13 -6.97 19.39
N TRP A 151 -11.88 -5.83 18.74
CA TRP A 151 -11.68 -5.79 17.28
C TRP A 151 -10.47 -6.61 16.85
N MET A 152 -9.34 -6.51 17.55
CA MET A 152 -8.13 -7.30 17.25
C MET A 152 -8.38 -8.80 17.46
N ALA A 153 -9.15 -9.17 18.49
CA ALA A 153 -9.44 -10.56 18.79
C ALA A 153 -10.30 -11.28 17.74
N ARG A 154 -10.97 -10.54 16.86
CA ARG A 154 -11.70 -11.10 15.72
C ARG A 154 -10.79 -11.77 14.68
N TRP A 155 -9.51 -11.41 14.67
CA TRP A 155 -8.58 -11.83 13.62
C TRP A 155 -7.58 -12.87 14.12
N PRO A 156 -7.62 -14.08 13.53
CA PRO A 156 -6.62 -15.09 13.81
C PRO A 156 -5.30 -14.76 13.12
N SER A 157 -4.22 -15.38 13.58
CA SER A 157 -2.91 -15.36 12.93
C SER A 157 -2.58 -16.72 12.32
N GLY A 158 -1.59 -16.74 11.43
CA GLY A 158 -1.05 -18.00 10.90
C GLY A 158 -0.35 -18.87 11.92
N LEU A 159 -0.11 -18.36 13.14
CA LEU A 159 0.49 -19.08 14.26
C LEU A 159 -0.56 -19.71 15.20
N ASP A 160 -1.84 -19.40 15.00
CA ASP A 160 -2.90 -19.98 15.83
C ASP A 160 -3.07 -21.48 15.53
N PRO A 161 -3.18 -22.35 16.55
CA PRO A 161 -3.21 -23.81 16.36
C PRO A 161 -4.29 -24.27 15.39
N HIS A 162 -5.48 -23.68 15.42
CA HIS A 162 -6.57 -24.03 14.51
C HIS A 162 -6.25 -23.64 13.05
N ILE A 163 -5.58 -22.53 12.84
CA ILE A 163 -5.17 -22.07 11.51
C ILE A 163 -4.04 -22.96 10.98
N MET A 164 -3.09 -23.32 11.82
CA MET A 164 -2.03 -24.28 11.47
C MET A 164 -2.62 -25.63 11.06
N GLN A 165 -3.63 -26.14 11.78
CA GLN A 165 -4.31 -27.38 11.42
C GLN A 165 -5.01 -27.27 10.07
N LEU A 166 -5.76 -26.20 9.81
CA LEU A 166 -6.41 -25.97 8.51
C LEU A 166 -5.40 -25.93 7.35
N ARG A 167 -4.26 -25.29 7.57
CA ARG A 167 -3.17 -25.26 6.59
C ARG A 167 -2.58 -26.64 6.30
N GLU A 168 -2.39 -27.47 7.33
CA GLU A 168 -1.90 -28.84 7.13
C GLU A 168 -2.91 -29.70 6.36
N GLU A 169 -4.20 -29.54 6.60
CA GLU A 169 -5.26 -30.19 5.81
C GLU A 169 -5.22 -29.74 4.35
N ASN A 170 -5.08 -28.43 4.11
CA ASN A 170 -4.94 -27.85 2.77
C ASN A 170 -3.66 -28.37 2.08
N LYS A 171 -2.52 -28.37 2.76
CA LYS A 171 -1.25 -28.88 2.26
C LYS A 171 -1.38 -30.37 1.85
N LYS A 172 -1.99 -31.18 2.70
CA LYS A 172 -2.24 -32.59 2.39
C LYS A 172 -3.08 -32.77 1.13
N ARG A 173 -4.16 -31.99 0.98
CA ARG A 173 -5.01 -32.02 -0.22
C ARG A 173 -4.23 -31.64 -1.46
N ILE A 174 -3.52 -30.48 -1.41
CA ILE A 174 -2.73 -29.96 -2.53
C ILE A 174 -1.66 -30.95 -2.97
N LEU A 175 -0.91 -31.52 -2.03
CA LEU A 175 0.12 -32.51 -2.32
C LEU A 175 -0.46 -33.76 -2.97
N ASN A 176 -1.61 -34.26 -2.51
CA ASN A 176 -2.25 -35.43 -3.12
C ASN A 176 -2.70 -35.16 -4.57
N ILE A 177 -3.25 -33.95 -4.85
CA ILE A 177 -3.63 -33.56 -6.22
C ILE A 177 -2.37 -33.49 -7.11
N ILE A 178 -1.29 -32.90 -6.63
CA ILE A 178 -0.02 -32.83 -7.38
C ILE A 178 0.54 -34.22 -7.67
N ILE A 179 0.52 -35.14 -6.69
CA ILE A 179 0.98 -36.53 -6.88
C ILE A 179 0.12 -37.22 -7.96
N ASP A 180 -1.21 -37.09 -7.90
CA ASP A 180 -2.12 -37.70 -8.89
C ASP A 180 -1.85 -37.15 -10.31
N ARG A 181 -1.58 -35.86 -10.44
CA ARG A 181 -1.25 -35.23 -11.72
C ARG A 181 0.08 -35.67 -12.29
N ILE A 182 1.09 -35.88 -11.43
CA ILE A 182 2.37 -36.46 -11.85
C ILE A 182 2.18 -37.90 -12.31
N ASP A 183 1.42 -38.71 -11.58
CA ASP A 183 1.14 -40.11 -11.92
C ASP A 183 0.37 -40.26 -13.23
N LYS A 184 -0.56 -39.36 -13.52
CA LYS A 184 -1.30 -39.29 -14.78
C LYS A 184 -0.48 -38.73 -15.96
N GLY A 185 0.70 -38.22 -15.70
CA GLY A 185 1.53 -37.56 -16.72
C GLY A 185 1.02 -36.20 -17.17
N GLU A 186 0.09 -35.58 -16.44
CA GLU A 186 -0.44 -34.25 -16.72
C GLU A 186 0.58 -33.14 -16.43
N VAL A 187 1.54 -33.41 -15.57
CA VAL A 187 2.64 -32.51 -15.22
C VAL A 187 3.96 -33.23 -15.45
N SER A 188 4.83 -32.62 -16.24
CA SER A 188 6.21 -33.10 -16.44
C SER A 188 7.20 -32.15 -15.80
N SER A 189 8.03 -32.66 -14.93
CA SER A 189 9.15 -31.91 -14.33
C SER A 189 10.43 -32.73 -14.45
N ARG A 190 11.55 -32.08 -14.72
CA ARG A 190 12.85 -32.75 -14.71
C ARG A 190 13.33 -33.08 -13.30
N SER A 191 12.98 -32.22 -12.33
CA SER A 191 13.48 -32.29 -10.95
C SER A 191 12.53 -33.02 -10.01
N PHE A 192 11.21 -33.03 -10.29
CA PHE A 192 10.19 -33.59 -9.41
C PHE A 192 9.52 -34.79 -10.07
N LYS A 193 10.12 -35.97 -9.90
CA LYS A 193 9.66 -37.25 -10.45
C LYS A 193 9.68 -38.31 -9.39
N PHE A 194 8.71 -39.22 -9.45
CA PHE A 194 8.71 -40.39 -8.63
C PHE A 194 9.48 -41.52 -9.31
N LYS A 195 10.11 -42.39 -8.52
CA LYS A 195 10.69 -43.62 -9.03
C LYS A 195 9.56 -44.57 -9.45
N PRO A 196 9.75 -45.42 -10.46
CA PRO A 196 8.82 -46.49 -10.79
C PRO A 196 8.48 -47.32 -9.55
N ASP A 197 7.26 -47.80 -9.46
CA ASP A 197 6.77 -48.71 -8.39
C ASP A 197 6.79 -48.13 -6.97
N MET A 198 6.94 -46.82 -6.83
CA MET A 198 6.90 -46.18 -5.50
C MET A 198 5.45 -46.21 -4.95
N SER A 199 5.30 -46.69 -3.70
CA SER A 199 3.99 -46.67 -3.03
C SER A 199 3.46 -45.26 -2.80
N ARG A 200 2.14 -45.13 -2.68
CA ARG A 200 1.51 -43.83 -2.42
C ARG A 200 2.07 -43.13 -1.18
N ALA A 201 2.31 -43.89 -0.10
CA ALA A 201 2.89 -43.35 1.13
C ALA A 201 4.30 -42.79 0.90
N ASN A 202 5.12 -43.51 0.13
CA ASN A 202 6.46 -43.05 -0.21
C ASN A 202 6.46 -41.84 -1.15
N LYS A 203 5.52 -41.77 -2.11
CA LYS A 203 5.33 -40.58 -2.94
C LYS A 203 4.96 -39.37 -2.11
N TYR A 204 4.04 -39.54 -1.16
CA TYR A 204 3.65 -38.47 -0.26
C TYR A 204 4.81 -37.99 0.63
N SER A 205 5.56 -38.94 1.23
CA SER A 205 6.76 -38.58 2.00
C SER A 205 7.83 -37.87 1.18
N THR A 206 7.96 -38.22 -0.10
CA THR A 206 8.86 -37.53 -1.03
C THR A 206 8.33 -36.13 -1.37
N ALA A 207 7.06 -35.99 -1.62
CA ALA A 207 6.44 -34.71 -1.92
C ALA A 207 6.47 -33.73 -0.72
N LEU A 208 6.41 -34.24 0.51
CA LEU A 208 6.63 -33.43 1.72
C LEU A 208 8.04 -32.83 1.75
N LYS A 209 9.08 -33.59 1.35
CA LYS A 209 10.45 -33.05 1.25
C LYS A 209 10.56 -31.98 0.14
N TRP A 210 9.83 -32.15 -0.95
CA TRP A 210 9.80 -31.15 -2.02
C TRP A 210 9.14 -29.86 -1.58
N TRP A 211 8.07 -29.95 -0.74
CA TRP A 211 7.38 -28.79 -0.19
C TRP A 211 8.31 -27.84 0.56
N ASP A 212 9.36 -28.33 1.16
CA ASP A 212 10.32 -27.52 1.90
C ASP A 212 11.34 -26.80 0.99
N THR A 213 11.14 -26.88 -0.34
CA THR A 213 11.99 -26.22 -1.33
C THR A 213 11.23 -25.14 -2.11
N ASN A 214 11.87 -23.98 -2.33
CA ASN A 214 11.27 -22.90 -3.10
C ASN A 214 10.98 -23.30 -4.56
N HIS A 215 11.84 -24.11 -5.16
CA HIS A 215 11.68 -24.58 -6.55
C HIS A 215 10.41 -25.41 -6.75
N PHE A 216 9.99 -26.18 -5.76
CA PHE A 216 8.72 -26.92 -5.81
C PHE A 216 7.55 -25.97 -6.02
N HIS A 217 7.46 -24.92 -5.23
CA HIS A 217 6.36 -23.97 -5.26
C HIS A 217 6.30 -23.18 -6.56
N LEU A 218 7.44 -22.86 -7.15
CA LEU A 218 7.50 -22.18 -8.46
C LEU A 218 7.14 -23.14 -9.60
N ASN A 219 7.61 -24.41 -9.53
CA ASN A 219 7.34 -25.41 -10.57
C ASN A 219 5.88 -25.83 -10.63
N PHE A 220 5.22 -25.95 -9.47
CA PHE A 220 3.81 -26.36 -9.36
C PHE A 220 2.84 -25.20 -9.13
N ALA A 221 3.23 -24.00 -9.51
CA ALA A 221 2.34 -22.85 -9.42
C ALA A 221 1.07 -23.06 -10.28
N ILE A 222 -0.08 -22.73 -9.68
CA ILE A 222 -1.40 -22.87 -10.29
C ILE A 222 -1.63 -21.69 -11.23
N ARG A 223 -1.98 -21.99 -12.49
CA ARG A 223 -2.12 -20.99 -13.56
C ARG A 223 -3.45 -21.08 -14.32
N SER A 224 -4.36 -21.94 -13.89
CA SER A 224 -5.67 -22.05 -14.50
C SER A 224 -6.80 -22.04 -13.46
N PRO A 225 -7.96 -21.47 -13.80
CA PRO A 225 -9.11 -21.44 -12.90
C PRO A 225 -9.62 -22.82 -12.49
N ASP A 226 -9.63 -23.78 -13.43
CA ASP A 226 -10.13 -25.13 -13.15
C ASP A 226 -9.21 -25.86 -12.14
N LEU A 227 -7.89 -25.74 -12.31
CA LEU A 227 -6.93 -26.30 -11.35
C LEU A 227 -7.02 -25.59 -9.99
N LEU A 228 -7.23 -24.27 -9.97
CA LEU A 228 -7.46 -23.56 -8.72
C LEU A 228 -8.68 -24.11 -7.98
N ASN A 229 -9.80 -24.28 -8.69
CA ASN A 229 -11.00 -24.79 -8.07
C ASN A 229 -10.84 -26.23 -7.55
N GLU A 230 -10.14 -27.08 -8.30
CA GLU A 230 -9.77 -28.43 -7.84
C GLU A 230 -8.90 -28.38 -6.57
N MET A 231 -7.87 -27.55 -6.56
CA MET A 231 -6.99 -27.35 -5.39
C MET A 231 -7.73 -26.80 -4.17
N LEU A 232 -8.82 -26.05 -4.38
CA LEU A 232 -9.70 -25.52 -3.34
C LEU A 232 -10.92 -26.41 -3.06
N ASP A 233 -10.85 -27.70 -3.40
CA ASP A 233 -11.92 -28.70 -3.18
C ASP A 233 -13.27 -28.27 -3.78
N PHE A 234 -13.23 -27.63 -4.95
CA PHE A 234 -14.41 -27.12 -5.69
C PHE A 234 -15.26 -26.12 -4.89
N SER A 235 -14.63 -25.36 -4.00
CA SER A 235 -15.31 -24.43 -3.08
C SER A 235 -15.55 -23.03 -3.66
N LEU A 236 -15.00 -22.72 -4.86
CA LEU A 236 -15.25 -21.44 -5.49
C LEU A 236 -16.70 -21.33 -5.96
N ASP A 237 -17.33 -20.20 -5.67
CA ASP A 237 -18.69 -19.93 -6.14
C ASP A 237 -18.75 -19.77 -7.67
N PRO A 238 -19.94 -20.00 -8.28
CA PRO A 238 -20.09 -19.96 -9.74
C PRO A 238 -19.73 -18.60 -10.36
N ASP A 239 -19.99 -17.48 -9.69
CA ASP A 239 -19.69 -16.16 -10.20
C ASP A 239 -18.18 -15.88 -10.21
N THR A 240 -17.48 -16.27 -9.16
CA THR A 240 -16.00 -16.22 -9.10
C THR A 240 -15.41 -17.09 -10.21
N MET A 241 -15.86 -18.33 -10.40
CA MET A 241 -15.40 -19.20 -11.48
C MET A 241 -15.65 -18.60 -12.86
N LYS A 242 -16.84 -18.05 -13.10
CA LYS A 242 -17.18 -17.36 -14.34
C LYS A 242 -16.23 -16.18 -14.61
N ASN A 243 -15.94 -15.38 -13.58
CA ASN A 243 -15.01 -14.25 -13.69
C ASN A 243 -13.59 -14.70 -13.99
N LEU A 244 -13.09 -15.73 -13.31
CA LEU A 244 -11.75 -16.27 -13.57
C LEU A 244 -11.61 -16.85 -14.98
N LYS A 245 -12.64 -17.54 -15.50
CA LYS A 245 -12.65 -18.02 -16.89
C LYS A 245 -12.71 -16.88 -17.91
N ARG A 246 -13.41 -15.78 -17.59
CA ARG A 246 -13.35 -14.56 -18.42
C ARG A 246 -11.95 -13.96 -18.42
N ALA A 247 -11.28 -13.93 -17.24
CA ALA A 247 -9.91 -13.46 -17.14
C ALA A 247 -8.95 -14.30 -17.99
N GLU A 248 -9.03 -15.62 -17.90
CA GLU A 248 -8.24 -16.54 -18.71
C GLU A 248 -8.44 -16.30 -20.21
N LYS A 249 -9.71 -16.18 -20.65
CA LYS A 249 -10.05 -15.88 -22.04
C LYS A 249 -9.53 -14.50 -22.50
N ALA A 250 -9.49 -13.52 -21.61
CA ALA A 250 -8.97 -12.19 -21.88
C ALA A 250 -7.42 -12.13 -21.83
N GLY A 251 -6.74 -13.23 -21.49
CA GLY A 251 -5.29 -13.30 -21.38
C GLY A 251 -4.72 -12.67 -20.10
N ILE A 252 -5.57 -12.48 -19.08
CA ILE A 252 -5.11 -12.03 -17.77
C ILE A 252 -4.42 -13.21 -17.06
N PRO A 253 -3.13 -13.15 -16.76
CA PRO A 253 -2.41 -14.26 -16.17
C PRO A 253 -2.86 -14.50 -14.72
N PHE A 254 -2.87 -15.76 -14.36
CA PHE A 254 -3.19 -16.22 -13.03
C PHE A 254 -1.99 -16.99 -12.46
N PHE A 255 -1.62 -16.70 -11.23
CA PHE A 255 -0.46 -17.33 -10.61
C PHE A 255 -0.59 -17.38 -9.09
N ILE A 256 -0.76 -18.58 -8.55
CA ILE A 256 -0.69 -18.86 -7.11
C ILE A 256 0.21 -20.07 -6.90
N ASN A 257 1.20 -19.96 -6.02
CA ASN A 257 2.03 -21.10 -5.67
C ASN A 257 1.34 -21.98 -4.62
N PRO A 258 1.71 -23.29 -4.52
CA PRO A 258 1.07 -24.22 -3.60
C PRO A 258 1.14 -23.83 -2.13
N TYR A 259 2.27 -23.25 -1.69
CA TYR A 259 2.42 -22.79 -0.31
C TYR A 259 1.40 -21.71 0.04
N TYR A 260 1.33 -20.66 -0.78
CA TYR A 260 0.41 -19.54 -0.53
C TYR A 260 -1.05 -19.99 -0.66
N LEU A 261 -1.34 -20.92 -1.59
CA LEU A 261 -2.66 -21.51 -1.74
C LEU A 261 -3.11 -22.24 -0.47
N SER A 262 -2.19 -22.84 0.29
CA SER A 262 -2.53 -23.51 1.55
C SER A 262 -3.08 -22.58 2.63
N LEU A 263 -2.90 -21.25 2.48
CA LEU A 263 -3.47 -20.24 3.37
C LEU A 263 -4.95 -19.95 3.10
N LEU A 264 -5.45 -20.31 1.91
CA LEU A 264 -6.83 -20.06 1.54
C LEU A 264 -7.74 -21.13 2.13
N HIS A 265 -8.75 -20.71 2.87
CA HIS A 265 -9.65 -21.60 3.57
C HIS A 265 -10.69 -22.21 2.62
N VAL A 266 -10.88 -23.51 2.73
CA VAL A 266 -11.89 -24.27 2.00
C VAL A 266 -13.08 -24.58 2.90
N ARG A 267 -12.79 -24.99 4.14
CA ARG A 267 -13.78 -25.20 5.19
C ARG A 267 -13.37 -24.39 6.39
N VAL A 268 -14.19 -23.39 6.73
CA VAL A 268 -13.83 -22.41 7.73
C VAL A 268 -14.67 -22.68 8.99
N PRO A 269 -14.03 -22.83 10.16
CA PRO A 269 -14.74 -22.80 11.42
C PRO A 269 -15.53 -21.51 11.57
N TYR A 270 -16.66 -21.55 12.28
CA TYR A 270 -17.54 -20.41 12.48
C TYR A 270 -16.79 -19.11 12.90
N PHE A 271 -15.80 -19.22 13.76
CA PHE A 271 -15.03 -18.08 14.26
C PHE A 271 -13.99 -17.49 13.28
N ALA A 272 -13.74 -18.15 12.16
CA ALA A 272 -12.74 -17.72 11.17
C ALA A 272 -13.36 -17.40 9.79
N ILE A 273 -14.69 -17.27 9.70
CA ILE A 273 -15.37 -16.90 8.46
C ILE A 273 -14.84 -15.53 8.00
N GLY A 274 -14.39 -15.47 6.76
CA GLY A 274 -13.87 -14.25 6.15
C GLY A 274 -12.48 -13.83 6.64
N ALA A 275 -11.82 -14.60 7.50
CA ALA A 275 -10.48 -14.27 7.99
C ALA A 275 -9.42 -14.24 6.88
N ASP A 276 -9.57 -15.05 5.83
CA ASP A 276 -8.67 -15.10 4.69
C ASP A 276 -8.99 -14.11 3.56
N LEU A 277 -10.05 -13.29 3.67
CA LEU A 277 -10.45 -12.38 2.59
C LEU A 277 -9.35 -11.42 2.18
N ALA A 278 -8.56 -10.91 3.12
CA ALA A 278 -7.49 -9.96 2.81
C ALA A 278 -6.40 -10.58 1.92
N ILE A 279 -6.10 -11.88 2.09
CA ILE A 279 -5.15 -12.61 1.26
C ILE A 279 -5.79 -13.17 0.00
N ARG A 280 -7.05 -13.61 0.08
CA ARG A 280 -7.82 -14.12 -1.06
C ARG A 280 -8.00 -13.07 -2.14
N ASP A 281 -8.39 -11.85 -1.76
CA ASP A 281 -8.59 -10.73 -2.69
C ASP A 281 -7.28 -10.24 -3.33
N TYR A 282 -6.14 -10.62 -2.79
CA TYR A 282 -4.84 -10.32 -3.38
C TYR A 282 -4.49 -11.20 -4.58
N VAL A 283 -5.05 -12.39 -4.66
CA VAL A 283 -4.68 -13.41 -5.64
C VAL A 283 -5.82 -13.85 -6.54
N ILE A 284 -7.06 -13.59 -6.14
CA ILE A 284 -8.27 -13.86 -6.95
C ILE A 284 -8.82 -12.55 -7.49
N TYR A 285 -8.93 -12.44 -8.81
CA TYR A 285 -9.33 -11.19 -9.46
C TYR A 285 -10.79 -10.83 -9.21
N SER A 286 -11.01 -9.53 -8.95
CA SER A 286 -12.35 -8.97 -8.93
C SER A 286 -12.95 -8.87 -10.34
N LYS A 287 -14.29 -8.84 -10.42
CA LYS A 287 -15.00 -8.56 -11.66
C LYS A 287 -14.54 -7.24 -12.29
N GLN A 288 -14.31 -6.22 -11.47
CA GLN A 288 -13.91 -4.89 -11.91
C GLN A 288 -12.54 -4.91 -12.60
N LEU A 289 -11.57 -5.65 -12.07
CA LEU A 289 -10.28 -5.82 -12.74
C LEU A 289 -10.46 -6.40 -14.13
N ILE A 290 -11.29 -7.42 -14.27
CA ILE A 290 -11.51 -8.11 -15.54
C ILE A 290 -12.23 -7.20 -16.56
N ASP A 291 -13.23 -6.44 -16.09
CA ASP A 291 -13.97 -5.50 -16.94
C ASP A 291 -13.10 -4.34 -17.46
N GLU A 292 -12.08 -3.95 -16.69
CA GLU A 292 -11.13 -2.89 -17.04
C GLU A 292 -9.92 -3.36 -17.84
N PHE A 293 -9.71 -4.67 -17.93
CA PHE A 293 -8.61 -5.23 -18.69
C PHE A 293 -8.64 -4.80 -20.16
N GLY A 294 -7.50 -4.36 -20.68
CA GLY A 294 -7.36 -3.83 -22.04
C GLY A 294 -7.59 -2.32 -22.16
N SER A 295 -8.13 -1.65 -21.13
CA SER A 295 -8.21 -0.20 -21.04
C SER A 295 -6.93 0.42 -20.48
N ILE A 296 -6.00 -0.40 -20.05
CA ILE A 296 -4.76 -0.01 -19.39
C ILE A 296 -3.71 0.31 -20.45
N VAL A 297 -3.44 1.58 -20.63
CA VAL A 297 -2.40 2.07 -21.57
C VAL A 297 -1.12 2.46 -20.83
N ALA A 298 -1.18 2.54 -19.52
CA ALA A 298 -0.15 3.18 -18.72
C ALA A 298 1.11 2.37 -18.50
N TRP A 299 0.99 1.08 -18.48
CA TRP A 299 2.07 0.12 -18.23
C TRP A 299 3.21 0.21 -19.22
N GLU A 300 2.86 0.36 -20.51
CA GLU A 300 3.84 0.55 -21.56
C GLU A 300 4.70 1.79 -21.32
N LYS A 301 4.26 2.67 -20.42
CA LYS A 301 4.94 3.91 -20.05
C LYS A 301 5.71 3.81 -18.75
N GLU A 302 5.61 2.70 -18.00
CA GLU A 302 6.29 2.59 -16.71
C GLU A 302 7.80 2.77 -16.81
N ASP A 303 8.40 2.21 -17.86
CA ASP A 303 9.84 2.31 -18.14
C ASP A 303 10.18 3.39 -19.18
N LYS A 304 9.20 4.15 -19.67
CA LYS A 304 9.48 5.29 -20.56
C LYS A 304 10.05 6.48 -19.78
N VAL A 305 11.11 7.04 -20.34
CA VAL A 305 11.68 8.31 -19.89
C VAL A 305 11.29 9.40 -20.87
N GLU A 306 10.54 10.40 -20.38
CA GLU A 306 10.28 11.63 -21.11
C GLU A 306 10.96 12.77 -20.37
N PRO A 307 11.82 13.56 -21.01
CA PRO A 307 12.51 14.67 -20.38
C PRO A 307 11.54 15.62 -19.66
N GLY A 308 11.83 15.95 -18.41
CA GLY A 308 11.01 16.86 -17.60
C GLY A 308 9.69 16.29 -17.08
N LYS A 309 9.43 14.98 -17.28
CA LYS A 309 8.21 14.31 -16.80
C LYS A 309 8.54 13.05 -16.02
N PRO A 310 7.78 12.75 -14.95
CA PRO A 310 7.82 11.42 -14.37
C PRO A 310 7.17 10.41 -15.34
N ASN A 311 7.60 9.14 -15.28
CA ASN A 311 6.90 8.08 -15.99
C ASN A 311 5.57 7.73 -15.30
N ALA A 312 4.82 6.77 -15.86
CA ALA A 312 3.52 6.37 -15.32
C ALA A 312 3.57 5.87 -13.86
N ALA A 313 4.69 5.28 -13.44
CA ALA A 313 4.92 4.86 -12.06
C ALA A 313 5.42 5.99 -11.14
N GLY A 314 5.63 7.19 -11.66
CA GLY A 314 6.10 8.35 -10.91
C GLY A 314 7.59 8.40 -10.65
N TRP A 315 8.34 7.65 -11.40
CA TRP A 315 9.78 7.60 -11.29
C TRP A 315 10.42 8.46 -12.35
N LEU A 316 11.41 9.23 -11.95
CA LEU A 316 12.38 9.78 -12.88
C LEU A 316 13.36 8.69 -13.22
N LEU A 317 13.42 8.36 -14.47
CA LEU A 317 14.40 7.45 -14.99
C LEU A 317 15.52 8.28 -15.61
N PRO A 318 16.71 8.28 -15.03
CA PRO A 318 17.87 8.71 -15.76
C PRO A 318 18.06 7.76 -16.95
N THR A 319 19.02 7.96 -17.78
CA THR A 319 19.29 7.21 -19.03
C THR A 319 19.30 5.67 -18.91
N HIS A 320 19.00 5.13 -17.73
CA HIS A 320 19.07 3.70 -17.40
C HIS A 320 17.73 3.17 -16.89
N ASN A 321 17.11 2.24 -17.60
CA ASN A 321 15.83 1.61 -17.26
C ASN A 321 15.84 0.80 -15.95
N ASN A 322 17.03 0.61 -15.36
CA ASN A 322 17.21 -0.16 -14.13
C ASN A 322 17.28 0.71 -12.87
N VAL A 323 17.19 2.03 -13.02
CA VAL A 323 17.24 2.98 -11.89
C VAL A 323 15.98 3.80 -11.86
N HIS A 324 15.25 3.74 -10.77
CA HIS A 324 14.07 4.56 -10.54
C HIS A 324 14.34 5.56 -9.43
N ARG A 325 14.12 6.84 -9.70
CA ARG A 325 14.38 7.95 -8.76
C ARG A 325 13.11 8.78 -8.56
N ARG A 326 12.79 9.07 -7.31
CA ARG A 326 11.73 10.01 -6.91
C ARG A 326 12.26 11.04 -5.91
N TYR A 327 13.20 10.64 -5.11
CA TYR A 327 13.82 11.46 -4.07
C TYR A 327 15.33 11.57 -4.32
N PRO A 328 15.94 12.71 -3.95
CA PRO A 328 17.39 12.89 -4.15
C PRO A 328 18.23 11.82 -3.46
N GLU A 329 17.85 11.43 -2.25
CA GLU A 329 18.65 10.53 -1.43
C GLU A 329 18.49 9.05 -1.81
N VAL A 330 17.45 8.69 -2.56
CA VAL A 330 17.05 7.29 -2.79
C VAL A 330 17.09 6.92 -4.26
N ALA A 331 17.66 5.76 -4.55
CA ALA A 331 17.48 5.09 -5.83
C ALA A 331 16.92 3.69 -5.63
N ILE A 332 16.04 3.27 -6.55
CA ILE A 332 15.65 1.87 -6.71
C ILE A 332 16.54 1.30 -7.81
N LEU A 333 17.19 0.18 -7.51
CA LEU A 333 17.94 -0.63 -8.46
C LEU A 333 17.12 -1.86 -8.83
N ILE A 334 16.82 -2.00 -10.12
CA ILE A 334 16.12 -3.15 -10.69
C ILE A 334 17.14 -4.03 -11.42
N PRO A 335 17.51 -5.21 -10.87
CA PRO A 335 18.50 -6.07 -11.51
C PRO A 335 17.93 -6.76 -12.75
N ASP A 336 18.74 -6.88 -13.83
CA ASP A 336 18.43 -7.72 -14.99
C ASP A 336 18.76 -9.19 -14.70
N THR A 337 18.15 -9.72 -13.69
CA THR A 337 18.24 -11.11 -13.20
C THR A 337 16.85 -11.68 -13.02
N VAL A 338 16.74 -12.90 -12.52
CA VAL A 338 15.45 -13.47 -12.07
C VAL A 338 14.80 -12.61 -10.96
N GLY A 339 15.55 -11.70 -10.33
CA GLY A 339 15.03 -10.70 -9.41
C GLY A 339 13.98 -9.72 -10.00
N ARG A 340 13.82 -9.67 -11.32
CA ARG A 340 12.67 -9.01 -11.94
C ARG A 340 11.38 -9.82 -11.85
N ALA A 341 11.45 -11.11 -11.55
CA ALA A 341 10.29 -11.97 -11.31
C ALA A 341 9.75 -11.83 -9.88
N CYS A 342 8.54 -12.33 -9.65
CA CYS A 342 7.95 -12.44 -8.31
C CYS A 342 7.53 -13.88 -8.02
N GLY A 343 7.42 -14.22 -6.73
CA GLY A 343 6.92 -15.51 -6.27
C GLY A 343 5.40 -15.63 -6.23
N GLY A 344 4.69 -14.57 -6.56
CA GLY A 344 3.22 -14.50 -6.58
C GLY A 344 2.74 -13.16 -7.14
N LEU A 345 1.44 -13.04 -7.34
CA LEU A 345 0.79 -11.86 -7.86
C LEU A 345 0.22 -10.99 -6.73
N CYS A 346 0.42 -9.67 -6.82
CA CYS A 346 -0.20 -8.68 -5.93
C CYS A 346 -1.14 -7.80 -6.74
N GLN A 347 -2.41 -7.70 -6.39
CA GLN A 347 -3.37 -6.83 -7.09
C GLN A 347 -3.00 -5.33 -7.03
N SER A 348 -2.26 -4.91 -6.01
CA SER A 348 -1.76 -3.54 -5.87
C SER A 348 -0.51 -3.25 -6.71
N CYS A 349 -0.03 -4.21 -7.50
CA CYS A 349 1.21 -4.09 -8.24
C CYS A 349 1.10 -3.05 -9.36
N GLN A 350 2.00 -2.08 -9.38
CA GLN A 350 2.10 -1.10 -10.46
C GLN A 350 2.64 -1.72 -11.76
N ARG A 351 3.15 -2.95 -11.71
CA ARG A 351 3.64 -3.73 -12.85
C ARG A 351 2.68 -4.86 -13.25
N MET A 352 1.41 -4.73 -12.90
CA MET A 352 0.38 -5.72 -13.22
C MET A 352 0.28 -6.02 -14.72
N TYR A 353 0.63 -5.04 -15.57
CA TYR A 353 0.58 -5.21 -17.02
C TYR A 353 1.54 -6.28 -17.54
N ASP A 354 2.74 -6.36 -16.99
CA ASP A 354 3.70 -7.41 -17.37
C ASP A 354 3.10 -8.80 -17.15
N PHE A 355 2.28 -8.96 -16.10
CA PHE A 355 1.50 -10.15 -15.86
C PHE A 355 0.35 -10.30 -16.87
N GLN A 356 -0.36 -9.21 -17.14
CA GLN A 356 -1.51 -9.20 -18.05
C GLN A 356 -1.11 -9.49 -19.51
N SER A 357 0.10 -9.15 -19.90
CA SER A 357 0.65 -9.48 -21.20
C SER A 357 1.12 -10.95 -21.35
N GLY A 358 0.94 -11.76 -20.31
CA GLY A 358 1.38 -13.16 -20.28
C GLY A 358 2.88 -13.34 -20.04
N HIS A 359 3.58 -12.28 -19.69
CA HIS A 359 5.02 -12.27 -19.44
C HIS A 359 5.28 -12.08 -17.94
N LEU A 360 4.93 -13.07 -17.13
CA LEU A 360 5.10 -13.06 -15.69
C LEU A 360 6.34 -12.25 -15.25
N ASN A 361 6.16 -10.97 -14.91
CA ASN A 361 7.16 -10.08 -14.33
C ASN A 361 8.34 -9.72 -15.21
N PHE A 362 8.53 -10.37 -16.34
CA PHE A 362 9.81 -10.30 -17.00
C PHE A 362 9.72 -10.65 -18.48
N ASN A 363 9.66 -9.63 -19.31
CA ASN A 363 9.77 -9.79 -20.75
C ASN A 363 11.18 -9.44 -21.22
N LEU A 364 12.10 -10.40 -21.10
CA LEU A 364 13.47 -10.29 -21.60
C LEU A 364 13.53 -9.89 -23.08
N ASN A 365 12.55 -10.33 -23.88
CA ASN A 365 12.54 -10.02 -25.31
C ASN A 365 12.23 -8.54 -25.61
N LYS A 366 11.39 -7.89 -24.78
CA LYS A 366 11.16 -6.44 -24.87
C LYS A 366 12.30 -5.62 -24.28
N LEU A 367 13.02 -6.17 -23.33
CA LEU A 367 14.11 -5.53 -22.63
C LEU A 367 15.48 -5.93 -23.16
N GLN A 368 15.56 -6.69 -24.27
CA GLN A 368 16.84 -7.22 -24.78
C GLN A 368 17.96 -6.21 -24.53
N PRO A 369 18.80 -6.44 -23.51
CA PRO A 369 19.87 -5.51 -23.20
C PRO A 369 20.86 -5.54 -24.36
N LYS A 370 21.24 -4.37 -24.84
CA LYS A 370 22.30 -4.24 -25.82
C LYS A 370 23.69 -4.55 -25.24
N GLU A 371 23.76 -4.81 -23.93
CA GLU A 371 24.97 -5.06 -23.17
C GLU A 371 24.73 -6.22 -22.18
N THR A 372 25.81 -6.84 -21.72
CA THR A 372 25.75 -7.90 -20.70
C THR A 372 25.36 -7.32 -19.34
N TRP A 373 24.77 -8.15 -18.46
CA TRP A 373 24.42 -7.70 -17.11
C TRP A 373 25.64 -7.20 -16.30
N PRO A 374 26.81 -7.84 -16.30
CA PRO A 374 27.99 -7.31 -15.62
C PRO A 374 28.43 -5.92 -16.10
N GLU A 375 28.41 -5.68 -17.41
CA GLU A 375 28.72 -4.36 -17.97
C GLU A 375 27.69 -3.31 -17.53
N LYS A 376 26.42 -3.67 -17.59
CA LYS A 376 25.32 -2.81 -17.14
C LYS A 376 25.42 -2.51 -15.66
N LEU A 377 25.67 -3.51 -14.82
CA LEU A 377 25.84 -3.35 -13.37
C LEU A 377 26.97 -2.37 -13.04
N LYS A 378 28.11 -2.50 -13.73
CA LYS A 378 29.22 -1.56 -13.59
C LYS A 378 28.80 -0.13 -13.90
N ARG A 379 28.12 0.08 -15.02
CA ARG A 379 27.62 1.40 -15.44
C ARG A 379 26.61 1.99 -14.46
N LEU A 380 25.75 1.15 -13.87
CA LEU A 380 24.81 1.57 -12.81
C LEU A 380 25.56 1.98 -11.54
N MET A 381 26.63 1.27 -11.19
CA MET A 381 27.46 1.65 -10.05
C MET A 381 28.20 2.97 -10.30
N ASP A 382 28.69 3.21 -11.51
CA ASP A 382 29.31 4.48 -11.89
C ASP A 382 28.31 5.63 -11.81
N TYR A 383 27.02 5.40 -12.18
CA TYR A 383 25.93 6.35 -11.99
C TYR A 383 25.71 6.68 -10.51
N PHE A 384 25.65 5.67 -9.63
CA PHE A 384 25.45 5.90 -8.20
C PHE A 384 26.67 6.59 -7.55
N GLU A 385 27.86 6.25 -7.98
CA GLU A 385 29.11 6.86 -7.49
C GLU A 385 29.17 8.36 -7.82
N SER A 386 28.71 8.73 -9.03
CA SER A 386 28.71 10.12 -9.50
C SER A 386 27.59 11.00 -8.93
N ASP A 387 26.58 10.40 -8.27
CA ASP A 387 25.47 11.14 -7.68
C ASP A 387 25.88 11.76 -6.34
N SER A 388 25.67 13.06 -6.19
CA SER A 388 26.07 13.80 -5.00
C SER A 388 25.14 13.66 -3.80
N GLN A 389 23.90 13.19 -4.01
CA GLN A 389 22.85 13.15 -2.97
C GLN A 389 22.47 11.73 -2.54
N LEU A 390 22.82 10.74 -3.35
CA LEU A 390 22.40 9.36 -3.15
C LEU A 390 23.07 8.75 -1.92
N ARG A 391 22.27 8.28 -0.96
CA ARG A 391 22.74 7.58 0.26
C ARG A 391 21.91 6.34 0.64
N ASP A 392 20.93 5.99 -0.16
CA ASP A 392 20.00 4.89 0.10
C ASP A 392 19.68 4.15 -1.21
N ILE A 393 20.00 2.86 -1.28
CA ILE A 393 19.72 2.00 -2.43
C ILE A 393 18.73 0.93 -2.01
N LEU A 394 17.61 0.85 -2.74
CA LEU A 394 16.62 -0.22 -2.64
C LEU A 394 16.73 -1.14 -3.85
N ILE A 395 17.14 -2.38 -3.64
CA ILE A 395 17.12 -3.43 -4.66
C ILE A 395 15.72 -4.04 -4.68
N THR A 396 15.04 -3.93 -5.79
CA THR A 396 13.69 -4.49 -6.00
C THR A 396 13.35 -4.49 -7.49
N GLY A 397 12.08 -4.61 -7.86
CA GLY A 397 11.69 -4.47 -9.27
C GLY A 397 10.63 -5.48 -9.71
N GLY A 398 10.83 -6.77 -9.51
CA GLY A 398 9.93 -7.83 -9.17
C GLY A 398 10.12 -8.09 -7.68
N ASP A 399 11.00 -9.02 -7.38
CA ASP A 399 11.32 -9.38 -6.00
C ASP A 399 12.83 -9.64 -5.89
N ALA A 400 13.52 -8.91 -5.04
CA ALA A 400 14.97 -8.98 -4.94
C ALA A 400 15.49 -10.39 -4.63
N LEU A 401 14.77 -11.15 -3.80
CA LEU A 401 15.17 -12.49 -3.37
C LEU A 401 14.80 -13.60 -4.37
N MET A 402 14.13 -13.27 -5.48
CA MET A 402 14.00 -14.19 -6.61
C MET A 402 15.33 -14.37 -7.35
N SER A 403 16.26 -13.44 -7.24
CA SER A 403 17.63 -13.62 -7.73
C SER A 403 18.27 -14.85 -7.07
N SER A 404 19.11 -15.56 -7.81
CA SER A 404 19.94 -16.63 -7.22
C SER A 404 20.88 -16.01 -6.17
N ASP A 405 21.35 -16.84 -5.25
CA ASP A 405 22.31 -16.41 -4.22
C ASP A 405 23.54 -15.78 -4.85
N LYS A 406 24.08 -16.40 -5.90
CA LYS A 406 25.22 -15.87 -6.65
C LYS A 406 24.92 -14.49 -7.28
N SER A 407 23.77 -14.33 -7.93
CA SER A 407 23.41 -13.06 -8.56
C SER A 407 23.18 -11.96 -7.52
N LEU A 408 22.59 -12.29 -6.36
CA LEU A 408 22.41 -11.35 -5.27
C LEU A 408 23.75 -10.91 -4.68
N GLU A 409 24.65 -11.88 -4.43
CA GLU A 409 26.01 -11.63 -3.94
C GLU A 409 26.79 -10.70 -4.88
N GLU A 410 26.71 -10.94 -6.21
CA GLU A 410 27.34 -10.07 -7.21
C GLU A 410 26.83 -8.62 -7.15
N VAL A 411 25.52 -8.43 -7.00
CA VAL A 411 24.92 -7.09 -6.86
C VAL A 411 25.35 -6.42 -5.57
N LEU A 412 25.32 -7.14 -4.45
CA LEU A 412 25.74 -6.62 -3.15
C LEU A 412 27.21 -6.26 -3.13
N GLU A 413 28.08 -7.10 -3.73
CA GLU A 413 29.51 -6.81 -3.88
C GLU A 413 29.76 -5.56 -4.73
N ALA A 414 29.05 -5.41 -5.84
CA ALA A 414 29.15 -4.21 -6.69
C ALA A 414 28.77 -2.93 -5.94
N ILE A 415 27.71 -2.98 -5.10
CA ILE A 415 27.29 -1.87 -4.25
C ILE A 415 28.35 -1.55 -3.18
N TYR A 416 28.94 -2.57 -2.56
CA TYR A 416 30.04 -2.39 -1.61
C TYR A 416 31.23 -1.70 -2.24
N GLN A 417 31.67 -2.17 -3.41
CA GLN A 417 32.82 -1.60 -4.13
C GLN A 417 32.55 -0.14 -4.56
N MET A 418 31.33 0.16 -5.03
CA MET A 418 30.91 1.53 -5.34
C MET A 418 30.96 2.43 -4.10
N ALA A 419 30.42 1.97 -2.98
CA ALA A 419 30.43 2.74 -1.73
C ALA A 419 31.86 3.01 -1.26
N ALA A 420 32.75 2.02 -1.32
CA ALA A 420 34.15 2.19 -0.96
C ALA A 420 34.88 3.22 -1.85
N ARG A 421 34.66 3.18 -3.17
CA ARG A 421 35.25 4.18 -4.10
C ARG A 421 34.73 5.58 -3.84
N LYS A 422 33.43 5.73 -3.52
CA LYS A 422 32.81 7.03 -3.22
C LYS A 422 33.40 7.65 -1.96
N ILE A 423 33.62 6.86 -0.91
CA ILE A 423 34.28 7.28 0.33
C ILE A 423 35.73 7.71 0.04
N GLU A 424 36.48 6.93 -0.75
CA GLU A 424 37.86 7.27 -1.11
C GLU A 424 37.93 8.59 -1.88
N ALA A 425 37.04 8.80 -2.85
CA ALA A 425 36.96 10.04 -3.60
C ALA A 425 36.63 11.26 -2.69
N ASN A 426 35.81 11.07 -1.65
CA ASN A 426 35.49 12.13 -0.69
C ASN A 426 36.66 12.59 0.13
N LYS A 427 37.71 11.79 0.33
CA LYS A 427 38.92 12.21 1.08
C LYS A 427 39.63 13.40 0.45
N SER A 428 39.52 13.54 -0.88
CA SER A 428 40.10 14.65 -1.62
C SER A 428 39.18 15.87 -1.76
N ARG A 429 37.89 15.74 -1.43
CA ARG A 429 36.91 16.83 -1.53
C ARG A 429 36.87 17.67 -0.25
N LYS A 430 36.62 18.95 -0.41
CA LYS A 430 36.43 19.87 0.72
C LYS A 430 35.04 19.67 1.34
N ASP A 431 34.90 20.11 2.58
CA ASP A 431 33.61 20.20 3.25
C ASP A 431 32.68 21.11 2.44
N GLY A 432 31.43 20.67 2.21
CA GLY A 432 30.47 21.33 1.32
C GLY A 432 30.58 20.95 -0.19
N GLU A 433 31.67 20.25 -0.55
CA GLU A 433 31.85 19.67 -1.90
C GLU A 433 31.77 18.13 -1.90
N LYS A 434 31.71 17.53 -0.71
CA LYS A 434 31.63 16.09 -0.54
C LYS A 434 30.29 15.56 -1.02
N TYR A 435 30.29 14.34 -1.54
CA TYR A 435 29.08 13.63 -1.92
C TYR A 435 28.53 12.85 -0.73
N ALA A 436 27.21 12.64 -0.73
CA ALA A 436 26.58 11.73 0.20
C ALA A 436 27.16 10.32 0.04
N GLU A 437 27.54 9.72 1.14
CA GLU A 437 28.02 8.33 1.20
C GLU A 437 26.86 7.38 1.44
N LEU A 438 27.00 6.14 1.03
CA LEU A 438 25.96 5.14 1.21
C LEU A 438 25.75 4.84 2.71
N VAL A 439 24.54 5.06 3.20
CA VAL A 439 24.16 4.85 4.60
C VAL A 439 23.23 3.66 4.76
N ARG A 440 22.38 3.40 3.73
CA ARG A 440 21.32 2.41 3.79
C ARG A 440 21.28 1.56 2.55
N VAL A 441 21.17 0.24 2.75
CA VAL A 441 20.88 -0.75 1.70
C VAL A 441 19.61 -1.48 2.06
N ARG A 442 18.70 -1.63 1.09
CA ARG A 442 17.41 -2.27 1.28
C ARG A 442 17.15 -3.34 0.23
N LEU A 443 16.50 -4.41 0.64
CA LEU A 443 15.97 -5.45 -0.24
C LEU A 443 14.44 -5.40 -0.18
N GLY A 444 13.79 -5.20 -1.33
CA GLY A 444 12.32 -5.27 -1.44
C GLY A 444 11.93 -6.69 -1.86
N THR A 445 11.20 -7.40 -0.99
CA THR A 445 10.81 -8.80 -1.22
C THR A 445 9.51 -9.14 -0.54
N ARG A 446 8.70 -9.97 -1.19
CA ARG A 446 7.52 -10.62 -0.58
C ARG A 446 7.71 -12.13 -0.42
N LEU A 447 8.91 -12.66 -0.68
CA LEU A 447 9.17 -14.10 -0.54
C LEU A 447 9.03 -14.62 0.89
N PRO A 448 9.32 -13.87 1.98
CA PRO A 448 8.97 -14.32 3.32
C PRO A 448 7.48 -14.67 3.51
N VAL A 449 6.62 -14.07 2.66
CA VAL A 449 5.17 -14.31 2.64
C VAL A 449 4.77 -15.36 1.61
N TYR A 450 5.27 -15.23 0.38
CA TYR A 450 4.86 -16.10 -0.73
C TYR A 450 5.56 -17.45 -0.76
N ILE A 451 6.85 -17.48 -0.45
CA ILE A 451 7.68 -18.69 -0.49
C ILE A 451 8.79 -18.56 0.56
N PRO A 452 8.47 -18.69 1.86
CA PRO A 452 9.47 -18.55 2.94
C PRO A 452 10.61 -19.56 2.83
N GLN A 453 10.43 -20.69 2.14
CA GLN A 453 11.47 -21.67 1.85
C GLN A 453 12.65 -21.11 1.05
N ARG A 454 12.50 -19.92 0.45
CA ARG A 454 13.61 -19.22 -0.20
C ARG A 454 14.63 -18.65 0.80
N ILE A 455 14.22 -18.45 2.05
CA ILE A 455 15.10 -17.89 3.09
C ILE A 455 15.90 -19.03 3.70
N THR A 456 16.97 -19.40 3.01
CA THR A 456 17.88 -20.48 3.38
C THR A 456 19.01 -20.01 4.29
N ASP A 457 19.73 -20.94 4.89
CA ASP A 457 20.91 -20.63 5.71
C ASP A 457 22.03 -20.04 4.85
N GLU A 458 22.19 -20.48 3.60
CA GLU A 458 23.14 -19.93 2.63
C GLU A 458 22.85 -18.46 2.32
N LEU A 459 21.60 -18.13 2.06
CA LEU A 459 21.18 -16.74 1.87
C LEU A 459 21.47 -15.90 3.14
N THR A 460 21.18 -16.45 4.30
CA THR A 460 21.43 -15.78 5.59
C THR A 460 22.92 -15.43 5.77
N LEU A 461 23.81 -16.36 5.40
CA LEU A 461 25.26 -16.13 5.43
C LEU A 461 25.69 -15.02 4.48
N ILE A 462 25.22 -15.01 3.23
CA ILE A 462 25.52 -13.95 2.26
C ILE A 462 25.11 -12.56 2.81
N LEU A 463 23.92 -12.46 3.39
CA LEU A 463 23.42 -11.21 3.95
C LEU A 463 24.22 -10.76 5.18
N ALA A 464 24.61 -11.71 6.06
CA ALA A 464 25.44 -11.43 7.23
C ALA A 464 26.85 -10.97 6.85
N GLU A 465 27.48 -11.63 5.88
CA GLU A 465 28.81 -11.27 5.38
C GLU A 465 28.80 -9.88 4.72
N PHE A 466 27.80 -9.59 3.90
CA PHE A 466 27.64 -8.27 3.32
C PHE A 466 27.48 -7.19 4.39
N LYS A 467 26.61 -7.41 5.39
CA LYS A 467 26.45 -6.46 6.50
C LYS A 467 27.77 -6.22 7.24
N LEU A 468 28.47 -7.29 7.60
CA LEU A 468 29.73 -7.19 8.31
C LEU A 468 30.77 -6.37 7.52
N LYS A 469 30.87 -6.60 6.21
CA LYS A 469 31.79 -5.93 5.31
C LYS A 469 31.42 -4.46 5.11
N ALA A 470 30.15 -4.18 4.78
CA ALA A 470 29.68 -2.84 4.48
C ALA A 470 29.62 -1.93 5.74
N SER A 471 29.34 -2.50 6.91
CA SER A 471 29.38 -1.74 8.17
C SER A 471 30.76 -1.16 8.46
N LYS A 472 31.83 -1.84 8.08
CA LYS A 472 33.21 -1.37 8.30
C LYS A 472 33.55 -0.12 7.50
N ILE A 473 32.87 0.12 6.40
CA ILE A 473 33.06 1.33 5.58
C ILE A 473 32.01 2.41 5.83
N GLY A 474 31.11 2.24 6.81
CA GLY A 474 30.18 3.28 7.24
C GLY A 474 28.71 3.10 6.79
N VAL A 475 28.35 2.01 6.11
CA VAL A 475 26.93 1.68 5.89
C VAL A 475 26.32 1.28 7.22
N LYS A 476 25.24 1.95 7.62
CA LYS A 476 24.69 1.84 8.98
C LYS A 476 23.36 1.11 9.07
N GLN A 477 22.61 1.03 7.98
CA GLN A 477 21.26 0.47 7.96
C GLN A 477 21.11 -0.55 6.85
N PHE A 478 20.67 -1.74 7.23
CA PHE A 478 20.42 -2.89 6.34
C PHE A 478 18.98 -3.33 6.57
N LEU A 479 18.11 -3.16 5.57
CA LEU A 479 16.67 -3.40 5.70
C LEU A 479 16.18 -4.40 4.68
N VAL A 480 15.33 -5.31 5.14
CA VAL A 480 14.44 -6.09 4.28
C VAL A 480 13.06 -5.47 4.38
N GLN A 481 12.56 -4.96 3.26
CA GLN A 481 11.20 -4.44 3.16
C GLN A 481 10.29 -5.52 2.59
N THR A 482 9.46 -6.08 3.44
CA THR A 482 8.49 -7.11 3.07
C THR A 482 7.06 -6.56 3.02
N HIS A 483 6.11 -7.42 2.66
CA HIS A 483 4.71 -7.07 2.54
C HIS A 483 3.83 -8.22 3.04
N PHE A 484 3.46 -8.16 4.31
CA PHE A 484 2.38 -8.93 4.90
C PHE A 484 1.09 -8.10 4.83
N GLU A 485 0.03 -8.69 4.34
CA GLU A 485 -1.29 -8.07 4.20
C GLU A 485 -2.23 -8.47 5.35
N SER A 486 -1.99 -9.62 5.96
CA SER A 486 -2.80 -10.17 7.04
C SER A 486 -1.95 -10.93 8.05
N ALA A 487 -2.40 -10.93 9.31
CA ALA A 487 -1.81 -11.78 10.36
C ALA A 487 -1.86 -13.28 10.01
N MET A 488 -2.78 -13.68 9.13
CA MET A 488 -2.88 -15.05 8.61
C MET A 488 -1.66 -15.49 7.80
N GLU A 489 -0.92 -14.55 7.21
CA GLU A 489 0.30 -14.81 6.44
C GLU A 489 1.52 -15.05 7.34
N VAL A 490 1.45 -14.73 8.63
CA VAL A 490 2.50 -15.01 9.60
C VAL A 490 2.40 -16.46 10.06
N THR A 491 2.93 -17.33 9.24
CA THR A 491 2.97 -18.77 9.47
C THR A 491 4.24 -19.17 10.23
N PRO A 492 4.35 -20.40 10.76
CA PRO A 492 5.61 -20.90 11.33
C PRO A 492 6.79 -20.78 10.36
N GLU A 493 6.59 -21.11 9.07
CA GLU A 493 7.62 -21.02 8.03
C GLU A 493 8.02 -19.56 7.75
N ALA A 494 7.04 -18.66 7.67
CA ALA A 494 7.29 -17.23 7.49
C ALA A 494 8.04 -16.64 8.69
N ARG A 495 7.63 -17.01 9.92
CA ARG A 495 8.33 -16.63 11.16
C ARG A 495 9.78 -17.10 11.15
N GLU A 496 10.05 -18.36 10.79
CA GLU A 496 11.41 -18.88 10.70
C GLU A 496 12.25 -18.09 9.69
N GLY A 497 11.70 -17.83 8.49
CA GLY A 497 12.38 -17.02 7.49
C GLY A 497 12.69 -15.60 7.97
N ILE A 498 11.76 -14.94 8.65
CA ILE A 498 11.99 -13.62 9.24
C ILE A 498 13.09 -13.66 10.31
N LEU A 499 13.06 -14.65 11.20
CA LEU A 499 14.08 -14.79 12.24
C LEU A 499 15.48 -15.05 11.66
N LYS A 500 15.59 -15.78 10.55
CA LYS A 500 16.86 -15.93 9.80
C LYS A 500 17.37 -14.60 9.27
N LEU A 501 16.51 -13.77 8.68
CA LEU A 501 16.89 -12.43 8.20
C LEU A 501 17.35 -11.52 9.35
N ILE A 502 16.65 -11.55 10.46
CA ILE A 502 17.01 -10.82 11.69
C ILE A 502 18.36 -11.30 12.22
N SER A 503 18.61 -12.62 12.27
CA SER A 503 19.88 -13.19 12.74
C SER A 503 21.07 -12.80 11.86
N ALA A 504 20.83 -12.50 10.57
CA ALA A 504 21.83 -11.91 9.68
C ALA A 504 22.12 -10.43 9.98
N GLY A 505 21.44 -9.84 10.95
CA GLY A 505 21.57 -8.44 11.35
C GLY A 505 20.85 -7.45 10.46
N TRP A 506 19.83 -7.89 9.72
CA TRP A 506 18.98 -7.02 8.90
C TRP A 506 17.69 -6.68 9.65
N THR A 507 17.33 -5.41 9.61
CA THR A 507 16.04 -4.95 10.13
C THR A 507 14.94 -5.29 9.13
N VAL A 508 13.92 -6.01 9.57
CA VAL A 508 12.79 -6.36 8.70
C VAL A 508 11.63 -5.39 8.94
N THR A 509 11.12 -4.80 7.85
CA THR A 509 10.03 -3.84 7.89
C THR A 509 8.90 -4.26 6.98
N ASN A 510 7.66 -3.90 7.34
CA ASN A 510 6.47 -4.22 6.56
C ASN A 510 5.88 -3.01 5.85
N GLN A 511 5.57 -3.18 4.57
CA GLN A 511 4.74 -2.26 3.79
C GLN A 511 3.36 -2.87 3.63
N HIS A 512 2.36 -2.25 4.22
CA HIS A 512 0.98 -2.70 4.17
C HIS A 512 0.18 -1.93 3.13
N VAL A 513 -0.78 -2.55 2.47
CA VAL A 513 -1.73 -1.91 1.55
C VAL A 513 -3.11 -1.94 2.17
N LEU A 514 -3.74 -0.78 2.33
CA LEU A 514 -5.06 -0.68 2.93
C LEU A 514 -6.15 -1.02 1.90
N THR A 515 -6.31 -2.32 1.63
CA THR A 515 -7.43 -2.82 0.82
C THR A 515 -8.74 -2.75 1.61
N THR A 516 -9.87 -2.89 0.94
CA THR A 516 -11.17 -2.96 1.62
C THR A 516 -11.19 -4.10 2.64
N ALA A 517 -10.68 -5.28 2.27
CA ALA A 517 -10.64 -6.43 3.18
C ALA A 517 -9.69 -6.22 4.37
N SER A 518 -8.50 -5.65 4.16
CA SER A 518 -7.53 -5.41 5.24
C SER A 518 -7.88 -4.19 6.10
N SER A 519 -8.75 -3.31 5.60
CA SER A 519 -9.20 -2.12 6.33
C SER A 519 -10.30 -2.41 7.36
N ARG A 520 -10.77 -3.64 7.50
CA ARG A 520 -11.77 -4.01 8.52
C ARG A 520 -11.24 -3.74 9.93
N ARG A 521 -12.16 -3.40 10.85
CA ARG A 521 -11.81 -2.99 12.22
C ARG A 521 -10.87 -3.98 12.90
N GLY A 522 -9.78 -3.48 13.47
CA GLY A 522 -8.79 -4.26 14.22
C GLY A 522 -7.84 -5.12 13.35
N HIS A 523 -8.10 -5.29 12.06
CA HIS A 523 -7.30 -6.16 11.19
C HIS A 523 -5.85 -5.71 11.07
N THR A 524 -5.62 -4.42 10.77
CA THR A 524 -4.26 -3.85 10.63
C THR A 524 -3.55 -3.77 11.98
N ALA A 525 -4.27 -3.46 13.05
CA ALA A 525 -3.72 -3.47 14.40
C ALA A 525 -3.26 -4.89 14.82
N LYS A 526 -4.07 -5.91 14.54
CA LYS A 526 -3.69 -7.31 14.76
C LYS A 526 -2.45 -7.69 13.95
N LEU A 527 -2.37 -7.27 12.70
CA LEU A 527 -1.20 -7.49 11.86
C LEU A 527 0.06 -6.86 12.49
N ARG A 528 0.00 -5.59 12.94
CA ARG A 528 1.11 -4.92 13.63
C ARG A 528 1.55 -5.68 14.87
N GLN A 529 0.58 -6.14 15.69
CA GLN A 529 0.87 -6.93 16.90
C GLN A 529 1.65 -8.20 16.56
N VAL A 530 1.13 -9.03 15.66
CA VAL A 530 1.74 -10.32 15.30
C VAL A 530 3.10 -10.13 14.62
N LEU A 531 3.24 -9.09 13.80
CA LEU A 531 4.53 -8.75 13.19
C LEU A 531 5.57 -8.33 14.24
N ASN A 532 5.18 -7.53 15.24
CA ASN A 532 6.07 -7.14 16.33
C ASN A 532 6.57 -8.35 17.14
N GLU A 533 5.73 -9.36 17.37
CA GLU A 533 6.09 -10.59 18.06
C GLU A 533 7.22 -11.37 17.35
N ILE A 534 7.35 -11.21 16.04
CA ILE A 534 8.42 -11.86 15.25
C ILE A 534 9.54 -10.89 14.84
N GLY A 535 9.58 -9.68 15.41
CA GLY A 535 10.65 -8.71 15.18
C GLY A 535 10.49 -7.84 13.94
N VAL A 536 9.31 -7.76 13.34
CA VAL A 536 9.03 -6.93 12.18
C VAL A 536 8.38 -5.61 12.59
N LEU A 537 8.86 -4.50 12.04
CA LEU A 537 8.34 -3.14 12.26
C LEU A 537 7.52 -2.67 11.05
N GLY A 538 6.50 -1.86 11.29
CA GLY A 538 5.76 -1.18 10.22
C GLY A 538 6.62 -0.11 9.54
N TYR A 539 6.54 0.02 8.22
CA TYR A 539 7.23 1.05 7.44
C TYR A 539 6.27 2.04 6.78
N TYR A 540 5.31 1.53 6.01
CA TYR A 540 4.21 2.30 5.41
C TYR A 540 2.91 1.52 5.45
N THR A 541 1.81 2.24 5.64
CA THR A 541 0.46 1.80 5.29
C THR A 541 0.00 2.62 4.08
N PHE A 542 -0.10 1.96 2.94
CA PHE A 542 -0.47 2.59 1.69
C PHE A 542 -1.98 2.70 1.53
N SER A 543 -2.48 3.91 1.44
CA SER A 543 -3.73 4.17 0.75
C SER A 543 -3.39 4.29 -0.73
N ILE A 544 -3.92 3.40 -1.57
CA ILE A 544 -3.54 3.33 -2.97
C ILE A 544 -4.67 3.89 -3.82
N LYS A 545 -4.31 4.82 -4.71
CA LYS A 545 -5.06 5.04 -5.92
C LYS A 545 -4.19 4.53 -7.06
N GLY A 546 -4.54 3.35 -7.53
CA GLY A 546 -3.87 2.71 -8.63
C GLY A 546 -4.58 2.97 -9.95
N TYR A 547 -4.42 2.03 -10.84
CA TYR A 547 -5.10 1.96 -12.10
C TYR A 547 -6.58 1.61 -11.90
N MET A 548 -7.43 1.94 -12.86
CA MET A 548 -8.88 1.78 -12.75
C MET A 548 -9.31 0.36 -12.38
N GLU A 549 -8.61 -0.63 -12.89
CA GLU A 549 -8.87 -2.06 -12.63
C GLU A 549 -8.69 -2.47 -11.17
N ASN A 550 -7.85 -1.75 -10.43
CA ASN A 550 -7.54 -2.06 -9.04
C ASN A 550 -8.34 -1.22 -8.03
N GLN A 551 -8.99 -0.15 -8.48
CA GLN A 551 -9.65 0.81 -7.58
C GLN A 551 -10.72 0.18 -6.70
N HIS A 552 -11.42 -0.85 -7.19
CA HIS A 552 -12.49 -1.49 -6.41
C HIS A 552 -11.98 -2.09 -5.09
N ASN A 553 -10.77 -2.62 -5.08
CA ASN A 553 -10.23 -3.34 -3.94
C ASN A 553 -9.62 -2.44 -2.85
N PHE A 554 -9.47 -1.13 -3.10
CA PHE A 554 -8.83 -0.24 -2.14
C PHE A 554 -9.83 0.46 -1.21
N ALA A 555 -9.41 0.68 0.04
CA ALA A 555 -10.15 1.51 0.98
C ALA A 555 -10.11 2.98 0.56
N THR A 556 -11.11 3.76 0.99
CA THR A 556 -11.13 5.20 0.81
C THR A 556 -10.09 5.91 1.69
N ASN A 557 -9.66 7.11 1.30
CA ASN A 557 -8.73 7.89 2.12
C ASN A 557 -9.34 8.29 3.48
N ALA A 558 -10.66 8.49 3.53
CA ALA A 558 -11.36 8.72 4.80
C ALA A 558 -11.19 7.52 5.78
N ARG A 559 -11.21 6.27 5.26
CA ARG A 559 -10.95 5.09 6.10
C ARG A 559 -9.49 5.04 6.56
N ALA A 560 -8.54 5.44 5.71
CA ALA A 560 -7.14 5.52 6.10
C ALA A 560 -6.93 6.49 7.27
N VAL A 561 -7.58 7.64 7.25
CA VAL A 561 -7.54 8.61 8.36
C VAL A 561 -8.28 8.07 9.60
N GLN A 562 -9.43 7.43 9.41
CA GLN A 562 -10.16 6.80 10.52
C GLN A 562 -9.29 5.72 11.20
N GLU A 563 -8.62 4.86 10.44
CA GLU A 563 -7.70 3.85 10.97
C GLU A 563 -6.55 4.52 11.75
N GLN A 564 -5.94 5.55 11.17
CA GLN A 564 -4.85 6.29 11.82
C GLN A 564 -5.25 6.88 13.18
N ILE A 565 -6.43 7.46 13.27
CA ILE A 565 -6.87 8.19 14.48
C ILE A 565 -7.52 7.25 15.49
N GLU A 566 -8.30 6.26 15.04
CA GLU A 566 -9.14 5.44 15.92
C GLU A 566 -8.51 4.08 16.27
N GLU A 567 -7.55 3.58 15.49
CA GLU A 567 -6.95 2.25 15.70
C GLU A 567 -5.43 2.34 15.87
N LYS A 568 -4.74 2.91 14.92
CA LYS A 568 -3.28 3.03 14.94
C LYS A 568 -2.76 3.87 16.11
N ALA A 569 -3.53 4.83 16.58
CA ALA A 569 -3.18 5.68 17.71
C ALA A 569 -2.84 4.90 19.00
N PHE A 570 -3.40 3.69 19.17
CA PHE A 570 -3.10 2.82 20.31
C PHE A 570 -1.65 2.31 20.33
N GLY A 571 -0.95 2.36 19.21
CA GLY A 571 0.45 1.93 19.10
C GLY A 571 1.46 3.07 18.92
N VAL A 572 1.04 4.32 19.05
CA VAL A 572 1.93 5.47 18.88
C VAL A 572 2.93 5.55 20.03
N LEU A 573 4.21 5.51 19.69
CA LEU A 573 5.30 5.52 20.66
C LEU A 573 5.51 6.94 21.25
N PRO A 574 5.46 7.10 22.59
CA PRO A 574 5.77 8.38 23.23
C PRO A 574 7.20 8.85 22.96
N GLU A 575 7.39 10.16 22.78
CA GLU A 575 8.69 10.78 22.46
C GLU A 575 9.84 10.38 23.40
N LYS A 576 9.56 10.16 24.68
CA LYS A 576 10.55 9.69 25.67
C LYS A 576 11.24 8.38 25.30
N HIS A 577 10.66 7.59 24.41
CA HIS A 577 11.20 6.31 23.92
C HIS A 577 11.90 6.43 22.54
N HIS A 578 11.88 7.60 21.91
CA HIS A 578 12.43 7.79 20.56
C HIS A 578 13.95 7.54 20.50
N SER A 579 14.69 7.88 21.54
CA SER A 579 16.14 7.60 21.63
C SER A 579 16.43 6.10 21.62
N ARG A 580 15.54 5.30 22.23
CA ARG A 580 15.68 3.83 22.29
C ARG A 580 15.41 3.20 20.92
N ILE A 581 14.29 3.54 20.26
CA ILE A 581 13.95 2.95 18.98
C ILE A 581 14.94 3.34 17.87
N ARG A 582 15.55 4.52 17.95
CA ARG A 582 16.60 4.94 17.00
C ARG A 582 17.80 4.00 16.97
N ARG A 583 18.06 3.28 18.06
CA ARG A 583 19.17 2.32 18.17
C ARG A 583 18.87 0.93 17.62
N PHE A 584 17.61 0.56 17.40
CA PHE A 584 17.21 -0.77 16.96
C PHE A 584 17.94 -1.28 15.71
N PRO A 585 18.20 -0.48 14.66
CA PRO A 585 18.93 -0.95 13.49
C PRO A 585 20.39 -1.33 13.78
N LEU A 586 20.98 -0.81 14.85
CA LEU A 586 22.34 -1.14 15.28
C LEU A 586 22.41 -2.48 16.05
N GLU A 587 21.28 -2.94 16.54
CA GLU A 587 21.10 -4.16 17.34
C GLU A 587 20.02 -5.04 16.70
N ALA A 588 20.01 -5.13 15.37
CA ALA A 588 18.94 -5.78 14.62
C ALA A 588 18.76 -7.27 15.04
N GLU A 589 19.83 -7.95 15.42
CA GLU A 589 19.81 -9.35 15.87
C GLU A 589 18.99 -9.55 17.16
N LYS A 590 18.76 -8.49 17.92
CA LYS A 590 17.96 -8.47 19.16
C LYS A 590 16.59 -7.82 18.96
N MET A 591 16.10 -7.77 17.74
CA MET A 591 14.89 -6.98 17.42
C MET A 591 13.66 -7.49 18.16
N VAL A 592 13.51 -8.81 18.30
CA VAL A 592 12.37 -9.41 19.02
C VAL A 592 12.34 -8.94 20.47
N GLU A 593 13.46 -9.12 21.19
CA GLU A 593 13.60 -8.73 22.58
C GLU A 593 13.46 -7.21 22.76
N ASN A 594 14.08 -6.44 21.88
CA ASN A 594 14.02 -4.98 21.93
C ASN A 594 12.59 -4.44 21.74
N ILE A 595 11.81 -5.03 20.83
CA ILE A 595 10.41 -4.66 20.63
C ILE A 595 9.57 -5.05 21.85
N GLU A 596 9.73 -6.28 22.36
CA GLU A 596 8.98 -6.76 23.52
C GLU A 596 9.20 -5.88 24.75
N GLU A 597 10.45 -5.57 25.07
CA GLU A 597 10.79 -4.68 26.18
C GLU A 597 10.25 -3.26 25.96
N LEU A 598 10.26 -2.76 24.72
CA LEU A 598 9.74 -1.43 24.41
C LEU A 598 8.20 -1.39 24.59
N LEU A 599 7.50 -2.39 24.09
CA LEU A 599 6.04 -2.52 24.26
C LEU A 599 5.65 -2.58 25.74
N GLN A 600 6.35 -3.38 26.54
CA GLN A 600 6.12 -3.48 27.98
C GLN A 600 6.40 -2.13 28.68
N SER A 601 7.52 -1.48 28.38
CA SER A 601 7.89 -0.20 29.02
C SER A 601 6.98 0.96 28.63
N ALA A 602 6.36 0.92 27.47
CA ALA A 602 5.47 1.95 26.95
C ALA A 602 3.99 1.63 27.18
N ASP A 603 3.66 0.43 27.69
CA ASP A 603 2.28 -0.08 27.86
C ASP A 603 1.47 -0.01 26.55
N LEU A 604 2.06 -0.51 25.46
CA LEU A 604 1.46 -0.50 24.12
C LEU A 604 1.10 -1.92 23.67
N PRO A 605 -0.04 -2.11 22.98
CA PRO A 605 -0.42 -3.41 22.43
C PRO A 605 0.36 -3.78 21.15
N PHE A 606 0.91 -2.81 20.46
CA PHE A 606 1.75 -2.91 19.26
C PHE A 606 2.50 -1.60 19.04
N LEU A 607 3.49 -1.58 18.14
CA LEU A 607 4.18 -0.37 17.71
C LEU A 607 3.63 0.14 16.37
N SER A 608 3.21 1.40 16.33
CA SER A 608 2.86 2.13 15.12
C SER A 608 4.07 2.90 14.61
N THR A 609 4.97 2.21 13.92
CA THR A 609 6.15 2.84 13.32
C THR A 609 5.94 3.23 11.86
N ASP A 610 4.88 2.74 11.22
CA ASP A 610 4.49 3.05 9.86
C ASP A 610 3.84 4.43 9.73
N ARG A 611 3.88 4.97 8.53
CA ARG A 611 3.13 6.18 8.14
C ARG A 611 2.01 5.78 7.19
N ASN A 612 0.83 6.35 7.40
CA ASN A 612 -0.22 6.28 6.40
C ASN A 612 0.11 7.27 5.27
N ILE A 613 0.16 6.78 4.05
CA ILE A 613 0.52 7.59 2.88
C ILE A 613 -0.31 7.20 1.66
N LEU A 614 -0.60 8.17 0.79
CA LEU A 614 -1.11 7.89 -0.54
C LEU A 614 0.04 7.40 -1.44
N ASN A 615 -0.14 6.26 -2.08
CA ASN A 615 0.73 5.79 -3.15
C ASN A 615 0.01 5.97 -4.49
N LEU A 616 0.41 7.00 -5.21
CA LEU A 616 -0.15 7.33 -6.51
C LEU A 616 0.97 7.33 -7.55
N PRO A 617 0.79 6.68 -8.71
CA PRO A 617 1.74 6.81 -9.82
C PRO A 617 1.97 8.27 -10.19
N GLY A 618 3.19 8.65 -10.46
CA GLY A 618 3.55 9.97 -10.94
C GLY A 618 3.76 11.06 -9.89
N VAL A 619 3.56 10.80 -8.61
CA VAL A 619 3.58 11.86 -7.59
C VAL A 619 4.37 11.50 -6.34
N GLY A 620 4.81 12.52 -5.61
CA GLY A 620 5.37 12.36 -4.26
C GLY A 620 4.28 11.90 -3.28
N LYS A 621 4.67 11.06 -2.31
CA LYS A 621 3.74 10.45 -1.36
C LYS A 621 3.43 11.38 -0.20
N SER A 622 2.16 11.51 0.13
CA SER A 622 1.69 12.24 1.32
C SER A 622 0.29 11.75 1.70
N LEU A 623 -0.11 11.98 2.93
CA LEU A 623 -1.50 11.88 3.37
C LEU A 623 -2.08 13.27 3.73
N SER A 624 -1.32 14.33 3.55
CA SER A 624 -1.84 15.70 3.74
C SER A 624 -2.81 16.04 2.61
N PHE A 625 -4.11 16.05 2.92
CA PHE A 625 -5.15 16.33 1.93
C PHE A 625 -6.34 17.07 2.52
N ARG A 626 -7.12 17.69 1.62
CA ARG A 626 -8.43 18.28 1.88
C ARG A 626 -9.45 17.71 0.90
N VAL A 627 -10.68 17.51 1.36
CA VAL A 627 -11.80 17.19 0.47
C VAL A 627 -12.36 18.49 -0.10
N ILE A 628 -12.00 18.80 -1.34
CA ILE A 628 -12.32 20.06 -1.99
C ILE A 628 -13.54 20.01 -2.91
N GLY A 629 -14.10 18.84 -3.11
CA GLY A 629 -15.25 18.65 -3.98
C GLY A 629 -15.88 17.28 -3.82
N ILE A 630 -17.00 17.11 -4.52
CA ILE A 630 -17.75 15.85 -4.59
C ILE A 630 -18.43 15.72 -5.94
N THR A 631 -18.38 14.54 -6.52
CA THR A 631 -19.07 14.25 -7.78
C THR A 631 -20.56 13.99 -7.56
N ARG A 632 -21.35 14.02 -8.62
CA ARG A 632 -22.78 13.64 -8.58
C ARG A 632 -23.03 12.20 -8.10
N TYR A 633 -22.01 11.36 -8.10
CA TYR A 633 -22.06 9.97 -7.63
C TYR A 633 -21.65 9.82 -6.16
N GLY A 634 -21.33 10.90 -5.47
CA GLY A 634 -20.88 10.89 -4.07
C GLY A 634 -19.40 10.54 -3.90
N ARG A 635 -18.62 10.46 -4.98
CA ARG A 635 -17.17 10.28 -4.89
C ARG A 635 -16.51 11.59 -4.52
N ARG A 636 -15.68 11.60 -3.50
CA ARG A 636 -14.99 12.79 -3.00
C ARG A 636 -13.83 13.16 -3.92
N ILE A 637 -13.60 14.48 -4.09
CA ILE A 637 -12.47 15.04 -4.81
C ILE A 637 -11.48 15.54 -3.77
N LEU A 638 -10.27 14.99 -3.80
CA LEU A 638 -9.23 15.23 -2.81
C LEU A 638 -8.07 16.00 -3.45
N GLU A 639 -7.62 17.04 -2.76
CA GLU A 639 -6.39 17.76 -3.11
C GLU A 639 -5.30 17.38 -2.12
N PHE A 640 -4.22 16.77 -2.62
CA PHE A 640 -3.07 16.32 -1.85
C PHE A 640 -1.90 17.27 -1.97
N GLU A 641 -1.19 17.45 -0.88
CA GLU A 641 0.14 18.08 -0.84
C GLU A 641 1.23 17.01 -0.85
N HIS A 642 2.38 17.33 -1.45
CA HIS A 642 3.55 16.47 -1.35
C HIS A 642 4.10 16.47 0.08
N ASP A 643 4.76 15.38 0.46
CA ASP A 643 5.36 15.25 1.79
C ASP A 643 6.42 16.31 2.03
N SER A 644 6.10 17.33 2.84
CA SER A 644 6.98 18.46 3.16
C SER A 644 8.17 18.07 4.04
N THR A 645 8.17 16.88 4.64
CA THR A 645 9.26 16.38 5.48
C THR A 645 10.43 15.81 4.68
N ARG A 646 10.34 15.83 3.34
CA ARG A 646 11.34 15.27 2.43
C ARG A 646 11.64 16.22 1.27
N SER A 647 12.90 16.20 0.83
CA SER A 647 13.26 16.76 -0.47
C SER A 647 12.74 15.87 -1.61
N HIS A 648 12.11 16.47 -2.59
CA HIS A 648 11.62 15.80 -3.80
C HIS A 648 12.50 16.13 -5.00
N SER A 649 12.36 15.36 -6.08
CA SER A 649 12.97 15.71 -7.35
C SER A 649 12.41 17.04 -7.88
N PRO A 650 13.16 17.78 -8.70
CA PRO A 650 12.68 19.03 -9.29
C PRO A 650 11.37 18.89 -10.06
N VAL A 651 11.14 17.75 -10.70
CA VAL A 651 9.90 17.48 -11.45
C VAL A 651 8.71 17.34 -10.50
N ILE A 652 8.85 16.57 -9.42
CA ILE A 652 7.79 16.43 -8.40
C ILE A 652 7.48 17.77 -7.75
N ASN A 653 8.50 18.57 -7.41
CA ASN A 653 8.32 19.90 -6.84
C ASN A 653 7.54 20.85 -7.77
N LYS A 654 7.74 20.74 -9.09
CA LYS A 654 7.01 21.55 -10.08
C LYS A 654 5.56 21.11 -10.27
N MET A 655 5.17 19.91 -9.89
CA MET A 655 3.80 19.42 -10.05
C MET A 655 2.79 20.15 -9.14
N GLY A 656 3.26 20.71 -8.01
CA GLY A 656 2.39 21.35 -7.04
C GLY A 656 1.43 20.37 -6.37
N LYS A 657 0.24 20.86 -6.00
CA LYS A 657 -0.81 20.04 -5.39
C LYS A 657 -1.41 19.08 -6.41
N VAL A 658 -1.78 17.89 -5.91
CA VAL A 658 -2.28 16.80 -6.73
C VAL A 658 -3.75 16.56 -6.41
N VAL A 659 -4.58 16.50 -7.45
CA VAL A 659 -6.01 16.21 -7.30
C VAL A 659 -6.28 14.76 -7.70
N ILE A 660 -7.05 14.05 -6.87
CA ILE A 660 -7.60 12.74 -7.18
C ILE A 660 -9.12 12.74 -6.99
N ILE A 661 -9.80 11.91 -7.76
CA ILE A 661 -11.20 11.58 -7.56
C ILE A 661 -11.25 10.20 -6.92
N GLU A 662 -11.86 10.06 -5.74
CA GLU A 662 -11.97 8.77 -5.06
C GLU A 662 -12.59 7.72 -5.97
N SER A 663 -12.08 6.50 -5.92
CA SER A 663 -12.55 5.40 -6.77
C SER A 663 -13.99 5.00 -6.48
N LYS A 664 -14.44 5.19 -5.25
CA LYS A 664 -15.80 4.90 -4.77
C LYS A 664 -16.22 5.94 -3.74
N SER A 665 -17.53 6.10 -3.58
CA SER A 665 -18.11 6.89 -2.51
C SER A 665 -17.95 6.18 -1.16
N ILE A 666 -18.14 6.90 -0.07
CA ILE A 666 -18.19 6.30 1.28
C ILE A 666 -19.31 5.27 1.37
N SER A 667 -20.48 5.56 0.79
CA SER A 667 -21.61 4.60 0.76
C SER A 667 -21.26 3.30 0.05
N GLU A 668 -20.57 3.37 -1.09
CA GLU A 668 -20.11 2.18 -1.82
C GLU A 668 -19.08 1.40 -1.02
N TYR A 669 -18.17 2.08 -0.36
CA TYR A 669 -17.19 1.47 0.52
C TYR A 669 -17.86 0.73 1.71
N LEU A 670 -18.79 1.38 2.39
CA LEU A 670 -19.54 0.77 3.51
C LEU A 670 -20.37 -0.42 3.06
N LYS A 671 -20.99 -0.33 1.89
CA LYS A 671 -21.72 -1.47 1.29
C LYS A 671 -20.78 -2.65 1.03
N HIS A 672 -19.59 -2.39 0.53
CA HIS A 672 -18.60 -3.44 0.30
C HIS A 672 -18.14 -4.10 1.62
N LEU A 673 -17.99 -3.32 2.70
CA LEU A 673 -17.75 -3.88 4.04
C LEU A 673 -18.92 -4.74 4.55
N GLU A 674 -20.16 -4.28 4.34
CA GLU A 674 -21.36 -5.04 4.71
C GLU A 674 -21.43 -6.38 3.96
N GLU A 675 -21.10 -6.40 2.68
CA GLU A 675 -21.00 -7.62 1.87
C GLU A 675 -19.93 -8.60 2.39
N MET A 676 -18.91 -8.08 3.09
CA MET A 676 -17.89 -8.88 3.79
C MET A 676 -18.31 -9.33 5.20
N GLY A 677 -19.53 -8.98 5.64
CA GLY A 677 -20.05 -9.34 6.96
C GLY A 677 -19.72 -8.34 8.10
N GLU A 678 -19.17 -7.17 7.76
CA GLU A 678 -18.87 -6.15 8.75
C GLU A 678 -20.14 -5.42 9.25
N ASN A 679 -20.12 -5.03 10.52
CA ASN A 679 -21.14 -4.14 11.08
C ASN A 679 -20.79 -2.68 10.72
N VAL A 680 -21.46 -2.13 9.71
CA VAL A 680 -21.16 -0.79 9.22
C VAL A 680 -21.37 0.32 10.24
N SER A 681 -22.16 0.09 11.31
CA SER A 681 -22.33 1.07 12.38
C SER A 681 -21.03 1.36 13.16
N GLU A 682 -20.08 0.44 13.17
CA GLU A 682 -18.76 0.63 13.77
C GLU A 682 -17.89 1.61 12.98
N TYR A 683 -18.28 1.93 11.75
CA TYR A 683 -17.55 2.81 10.83
C TYR A 683 -18.21 4.18 10.66
N GLU A 684 -19.26 4.51 11.42
CA GLU A 684 -20.06 5.73 11.20
C GLU A 684 -19.23 7.02 11.17
N SER A 685 -18.20 7.12 12.00
CA SER A 685 -17.29 8.29 12.03
C SER A 685 -16.53 8.52 10.71
N ILE A 686 -16.47 7.55 9.79
CA ILE A 686 -15.80 7.69 8.49
C ILE A 686 -16.31 8.89 7.69
N TRP A 687 -17.59 9.20 7.82
CA TRP A 687 -18.22 10.32 7.11
C TRP A 687 -17.60 11.66 7.44
N GLY A 688 -17.10 11.83 8.66
CA GLY A 688 -16.55 13.08 9.15
C GLY A 688 -15.10 13.33 8.80
N TYR A 689 -14.35 12.32 8.38
CA TYR A 689 -12.93 12.48 8.02
C TYR A 689 -12.79 13.08 6.63
N SER A 690 -12.53 14.37 6.57
CA SER A 690 -12.36 15.16 5.34
C SER A 690 -11.00 15.83 5.21
N LEU A 691 -10.16 15.71 6.21
CA LEU A 691 -8.79 16.21 6.26
C LEU A 691 -7.87 15.07 6.65
N GLY A 692 -6.73 14.99 5.99
CA GLY A 692 -5.64 14.08 6.32
C GLY A 692 -4.38 14.85 6.65
N GLU A 693 -3.58 14.30 7.54
CA GLU A 693 -2.29 14.86 7.91
C GLU A 693 -1.21 13.80 7.77
N THR A 694 -0.09 14.17 7.16
CA THR A 694 1.09 13.30 7.06
C THR A 694 1.75 13.15 8.42
N GLU A 695 1.83 11.93 8.92
CA GLU A 695 2.48 11.62 10.19
C GLU A 695 3.97 11.93 10.19
N PRO A 696 4.57 12.29 11.34
CA PRO A 696 6.02 12.43 11.47
C PRO A 696 6.70 11.09 11.15
N ARG A 697 7.90 11.18 10.61
CA ARG A 697 8.72 9.98 10.42
C ARG A 697 9.21 9.47 11.77
N MET A 698 9.09 8.18 11.99
CA MET A 698 9.66 7.56 13.19
C MET A 698 11.19 7.65 13.15
N PRO A 699 11.85 7.94 14.28
CA PRO A 699 13.31 8.12 14.34
C PRO A 699 14.12 6.93 13.81
N ILE A 700 13.58 5.74 13.86
CA ILE A 700 14.23 4.52 13.33
C ILE A 700 14.52 4.59 11.83
N TYR A 701 13.77 5.43 11.09
CA TYR A 701 13.90 5.57 9.63
C TYR A 701 14.65 6.82 9.21
N GLU A 702 15.10 7.64 10.16
CA GLU A 702 15.94 8.79 9.87
C GLU A 702 17.30 8.34 9.33
N TYR A 703 17.86 9.17 8.45
CA TYR A 703 19.24 8.96 8.02
C TYR A 703 20.20 9.44 9.10
N PRO A 704 21.24 8.67 9.41
CA PRO A 704 22.35 9.18 10.23
C PRO A 704 22.99 10.38 9.55
N GLU A 705 23.37 11.37 10.36
CA GLU A 705 24.11 12.53 9.88
C GLU A 705 25.57 12.17 9.55
N TYR A 706 26.16 12.95 8.65
CA TYR A 706 27.59 12.89 8.34
C TYR A 706 28.38 13.85 9.23
N ASP A 707 29.67 13.56 9.43
CA ASP A 707 30.60 14.44 10.09
C ASP A 707 31.08 15.60 9.18
N PHE A 708 30.53 15.70 7.99
CA PHE A 708 30.86 16.67 6.96
C PHE A 708 29.62 17.20 6.25
N LYS A 709 29.74 18.37 5.64
CA LYS A 709 28.66 18.95 4.83
C LYS A 709 28.70 18.41 3.40
N VAL A 710 27.58 17.84 2.97
CA VAL A 710 27.38 17.35 1.59
C VAL A 710 27.07 18.52 0.66
N THR A 711 27.47 18.43 -0.60
CA THR A 711 27.07 19.40 -1.61
C THR A 711 25.57 19.33 -1.88
N GLU A 712 24.93 20.48 -2.04
CA GLU A 712 23.50 20.59 -2.38
C GLU A 712 23.23 20.36 -3.89
N LYS A 713 24.28 20.35 -4.70
CA LYS A 713 24.16 20.15 -6.14
C LYS A 713 23.76 18.72 -6.44
N ILE A 714 22.62 18.57 -7.12
CA ILE A 714 22.11 17.27 -7.60
C ILE A 714 22.69 17.05 -9.00
N THR A 715 23.38 15.92 -9.22
CA THR A 715 24.07 15.66 -10.47
C THR A 715 23.27 14.79 -11.45
N ASN A 716 22.40 13.89 -10.94
CA ASN A 716 21.77 12.83 -11.74
C ASN A 716 20.23 12.93 -11.78
N LEU A 717 19.62 13.91 -11.12
CA LEU A 717 18.17 14.17 -11.18
C LEU A 717 17.80 15.37 -12.02
N GLU A 718 18.77 16.08 -12.58
CA GLU A 718 18.53 17.14 -13.55
C GLU A 718 18.12 16.51 -14.87
N VAL A 719 16.94 16.83 -15.35
CA VAL A 719 16.37 16.37 -16.62
C VAL A 719 16.46 17.49 -17.63
#